data_9ae5c149fbda90746371e820c25c7696
#
_entry.id   9ae5c149fbda90746371e820c25c7696
#
_cell.length_a   1.000
_cell.length_b   1.000
_cell.length_c   1.000
_cell.angle_alpha   90.00
_cell.angle_beta   90.00
_cell.angle_gamma   90.00
#
_symmetry.space_group_name_H-M   'P 1'
#
loop_
_entity.id
_entity.type
_entity.pdbx_description
1 polymer ?
#
loop_
_entity_poly.entity_id
_entity_poly.type
_entity_poly.pdbx_seq_one_letter_code
_entity_poly.pdbx_strand_id
1 'polypeptide(L)'
;MPLLFLRPVYLLRTYRRTNLQPDMLAGLTVAVVLLPQAIVFSLLAGLPPQMGIYTAVVAGIVGALWGSSSHLNSGPTNAASVLALSILAPLAAPGTPPFMAAAGMLAVMSGILRIAMGIARLGILVNFVSDSVIVGFTAGAGVLVAVGEVRHLLRLDFSASGLLDNLIKLAQTALQAHPLSMALGLGAVGLIWLLKRLNRRLPGPLIALGLAGAVVGLADLASAGVKITGQMPGGFPPLARLPLLDLTLIGHLSTGALAMAAIGLVEATSIARSIASQSGERLNSNQEFVGQGLANIASGLFSGYPASGSFNRSALNLEAKARSPLSNVFASLFVLIATLLFGPLVAFVPRAALAGVLIVGAYGMIDRKEMQRIWRGARGDTLIMVVTLLATLLLPLQFAVLSGILMSLGYYLLKTSMPQVRSVVPDEHFRHWIFQPSKPVCPQLGVVDILGDLYFGAASHVEEMVRALQAQHPTQRYLLLRMQSVDHCDISGIHALESILRLYRERGGDVYFTRVREPVLKLMKSTAFYRDVGADHFLGEDDAVEHLFYHVLDPAICIYESDVRVFRECQNLPRPEYSVPIVLHTDIPAGMLTEIEPRALWNRLREQSAPIVVDVREPREFMRGHIAQAQNIPLNELLTRPLTLPHDRLIILACRAGRRSARATYALHNQGYNNCGVLKGGMQAWEDAGLLEAVDG
;
A
#
# COMPACT_ATOMS: atom_id res chain seq x y z
N MET A 1 11.26 -25.74 7.83
CA MET A 1 12.50 -25.61 7.01
C MET A 1 12.94 -26.87 6.25
N PRO A 2 12.91 -28.10 6.76
CA PRO A 2 13.38 -29.26 6.00
C PRO A 2 12.60 -29.54 4.71
N LEU A 3 11.33 -29.21 4.62
CA LEU A 3 10.49 -29.40 3.42
C LEU A 3 10.87 -28.51 2.22
N LEU A 4 11.48 -27.34 2.45
CA LEU A 4 11.87 -26.41 1.39
C LEU A 4 12.86 -27.02 0.38
N PHE A 5 13.83 -27.79 0.85
CA PHE A 5 14.84 -28.42 0.03
C PHE A 5 14.50 -29.87 -0.37
N LEU A 6 13.62 -30.55 0.39
CA LEU A 6 13.21 -31.92 0.14
C LEU A 6 12.02 -32.09 -0.81
N ARG A 7 11.52 -31.02 -1.39
CA ARG A 7 10.38 -31.05 -2.29
C ARG A 7 10.53 -32.01 -3.47
N PRO A 8 11.67 -32.15 -4.16
CA PRO A 8 11.80 -33.13 -5.23
C PRO A 8 11.52 -34.56 -4.79
N VAL A 9 11.95 -34.93 -3.59
CA VAL A 9 11.70 -36.28 -3.04
C VAL A 9 10.18 -36.47 -2.81
N TYR A 10 9.52 -35.46 -2.29
CA TYR A 10 8.06 -35.50 -2.10
C TYR A 10 7.33 -35.61 -3.44
N LEU A 11 7.71 -34.81 -4.46
CA LEU A 11 7.11 -34.84 -5.80
C LEU A 11 7.25 -36.22 -6.44
N LEU A 12 8.46 -36.81 -6.39
CA LEU A 12 8.71 -38.13 -6.96
C LEU A 12 7.93 -39.24 -6.26
N ARG A 13 7.79 -39.17 -4.92
CA ARG A 13 6.99 -40.15 -4.14
C ARG A 13 5.47 -40.03 -4.38
N THR A 14 4.98 -38.81 -4.64
CA THR A 14 3.55 -38.58 -4.83
C THR A 14 3.12 -38.63 -6.30
N TYR A 15 4.08 -38.76 -7.23
CA TYR A 15 3.79 -38.79 -8.66
C TYR A 15 3.01 -40.03 -9.08
N ARG A 16 1.89 -39.82 -9.74
CA ARG A 16 1.05 -40.91 -10.24
C ARG A 16 1.35 -41.22 -11.71
N ARG A 17 1.50 -42.48 -12.07
CA ARG A 17 1.73 -42.93 -13.46
C ARG A 17 0.69 -42.40 -14.44
N THR A 18 -0.55 -42.16 -13.97
CA THR A 18 -1.66 -41.58 -14.77
C THR A 18 -1.39 -40.13 -15.22
N ASN A 19 -0.43 -39.43 -14.58
CA ASN A 19 -0.08 -38.06 -14.94
C ASN A 19 1.01 -38.01 -16.05
N LEU A 20 1.71 -39.12 -16.29
CA LEU A 20 2.85 -39.16 -17.20
C LEU A 20 2.48 -38.69 -18.63
N GLN A 21 1.44 -39.24 -19.22
CA GLN A 21 1.00 -38.88 -20.59
C GLN A 21 0.55 -37.42 -20.67
N PRO A 22 -0.34 -36.90 -19.81
CA PRO A 22 -0.70 -35.48 -19.82
C PRO A 22 0.50 -34.55 -19.64
N ASP A 23 1.41 -34.86 -18.69
CA ASP A 23 2.59 -34.01 -18.43
C ASP A 23 3.60 -34.03 -19.57
N MET A 24 3.80 -35.20 -20.25
CA MET A 24 4.64 -35.27 -21.44
C MET A 24 4.05 -34.47 -22.61
N LEU A 25 2.77 -34.56 -22.87
CA LEU A 25 2.10 -33.81 -23.95
C LEU A 25 2.15 -32.30 -23.69
N ALA A 26 1.88 -31.89 -22.44
CA ALA A 26 1.99 -30.51 -22.03
C ALA A 26 3.44 -29.99 -22.14
N GLY A 27 4.41 -30.81 -21.66
CA GLY A 27 5.84 -30.52 -21.80
C GLY A 27 6.28 -30.34 -23.25
N LEU A 28 5.84 -31.22 -24.15
CA LEU A 28 6.14 -31.10 -25.57
C LEU A 28 5.55 -29.81 -26.17
N THR A 29 4.32 -29.48 -25.82
CA THR A 29 3.66 -28.23 -26.26
C THR A 29 4.42 -27.01 -25.82
N VAL A 30 4.88 -26.97 -24.57
CA VAL A 30 5.71 -25.88 -24.01
C VAL A 30 7.09 -25.83 -24.69
N ALA A 31 7.73 -26.98 -24.93
CA ALA A 31 9.07 -27.05 -25.54
C ALA A 31 9.13 -26.42 -26.93
N VAL A 32 8.08 -26.60 -27.75
CA VAL A 32 7.97 -26.02 -29.10
C VAL A 32 8.03 -24.50 -29.07
N VAL A 33 7.52 -23.87 -28.00
CA VAL A 33 7.56 -22.42 -27.84
C VAL A 33 8.81 -21.98 -27.09
N LEU A 34 9.27 -22.76 -26.10
CA LEU A 34 10.40 -22.45 -25.25
C LEU A 34 11.72 -22.39 -26.05
N LEU A 35 11.95 -23.34 -26.98
CA LEU A 35 13.19 -23.43 -27.72
C LEU A 35 13.52 -22.17 -28.54
N PRO A 36 12.64 -21.65 -29.43
CA PRO A 36 12.93 -20.41 -30.16
C PRO A 36 13.01 -19.19 -29.26
N GLN A 37 12.20 -19.14 -28.18
CA GLN A 37 12.28 -18.06 -27.23
C GLN A 37 13.61 -18.04 -26.45
N ALA A 38 14.15 -19.20 -26.10
CA ALA A 38 15.43 -19.30 -25.41
C ALA A 38 16.58 -18.73 -26.25
N ILE A 39 16.57 -19.01 -27.54
CA ILE A 39 17.55 -18.48 -28.52
C ILE A 39 17.40 -16.95 -28.60
N VAL A 40 16.19 -16.48 -28.83
CA VAL A 40 15.90 -15.05 -29.06
C VAL A 40 16.24 -14.23 -27.79
N PHE A 41 15.88 -14.71 -26.62
CA PHE A 41 16.10 -13.99 -25.37
C PHE A 41 17.58 -13.95 -24.95
N SER A 42 18.38 -14.98 -25.26
CA SER A 42 19.82 -14.91 -25.01
C SER A 42 20.49 -13.89 -25.92
N LEU A 43 20.11 -13.82 -27.19
CA LEU A 43 20.61 -12.79 -28.11
C LEU A 43 20.21 -11.38 -27.65
N LEU A 44 18.97 -11.23 -27.14
CA LEU A 44 18.51 -9.98 -26.55
C LEU A 44 19.34 -9.59 -25.32
N ALA A 45 19.83 -10.57 -24.54
CA ALA A 45 20.75 -10.34 -23.43
C ALA A 45 22.20 -10.07 -23.89
N GLY A 46 22.49 -10.03 -25.18
CA GLY A 46 23.85 -9.90 -25.72
C GLY A 46 24.69 -11.17 -25.55
N LEU A 47 24.05 -12.30 -25.31
CA LEU A 47 24.67 -13.59 -25.02
C LEU A 47 24.54 -14.56 -26.22
N PRO A 48 25.44 -15.52 -26.36
CA PRO A 48 25.32 -16.57 -27.36
C PRO A 48 24.02 -17.38 -27.17
N PRO A 49 23.41 -17.87 -28.28
CA PRO A 49 22.14 -18.62 -28.25
C PRO A 49 22.13 -19.83 -27.30
N GLN A 50 23.26 -20.54 -27.20
CA GLN A 50 23.40 -21.72 -26.36
C GLN A 50 23.16 -21.40 -24.87
N MET A 51 23.56 -20.22 -24.36
CA MET A 51 23.32 -19.82 -22.99
C MET A 51 21.83 -19.73 -22.67
N GLY A 52 21.01 -19.27 -23.63
CA GLY A 52 19.55 -19.28 -23.49
C GLY A 52 18.97 -20.68 -23.38
N ILE A 53 19.46 -21.59 -24.19
CA ILE A 53 19.05 -23.00 -24.18
C ILE A 53 19.46 -23.65 -22.84
N TYR A 54 20.70 -23.43 -22.38
CA TYR A 54 21.16 -23.93 -21.08
C TYR A 54 20.30 -23.39 -19.93
N THR A 55 19.97 -22.10 -19.95
CA THR A 55 19.06 -21.52 -18.98
C THR A 55 17.67 -22.17 -19.05
N ALA A 56 17.11 -22.38 -20.25
CA ALA A 56 15.81 -23.02 -20.42
C ALA A 56 15.78 -24.46 -19.89
N VAL A 57 16.86 -25.20 -20.09
CA VAL A 57 16.99 -26.59 -19.61
C VAL A 57 17.18 -26.61 -18.10
N VAL A 58 18.20 -25.94 -17.60
CA VAL A 58 18.62 -26.07 -16.20
C VAL A 58 17.62 -25.37 -15.26
N ALA A 59 17.27 -24.12 -15.56
CA ALA A 59 16.33 -23.38 -14.72
C ALA A 59 14.91 -23.96 -14.79
N GLY A 60 14.51 -24.52 -15.94
CA GLY A 60 13.22 -25.17 -16.09
C GLY A 60 13.12 -26.45 -15.24
N ILE A 61 14.14 -27.28 -15.21
CA ILE A 61 14.18 -28.48 -14.37
C ILE A 61 14.21 -28.12 -12.89
N VAL A 62 15.16 -27.29 -12.48
CA VAL A 62 15.34 -26.92 -11.08
C VAL A 62 14.14 -26.11 -10.53
N GLY A 63 13.65 -25.16 -11.30
CA GLY A 63 12.46 -24.37 -10.94
C GLY A 63 11.21 -25.23 -10.76
N ALA A 64 11.01 -26.22 -11.62
CA ALA A 64 9.90 -27.17 -11.50
C ALA A 64 10.01 -28.06 -10.25
N LEU A 65 11.20 -28.54 -9.94
CA LEU A 65 11.41 -29.46 -8.81
C LEU A 65 11.35 -28.77 -7.46
N TRP A 66 11.84 -27.55 -7.32
CA TRP A 66 11.89 -26.81 -6.05
C TRP A 66 10.87 -25.66 -5.93
N GLY A 67 10.29 -25.20 -7.03
CA GLY A 67 9.23 -24.18 -7.05
C GLY A 67 7.94 -24.65 -6.38
N SER A 68 7.03 -23.73 -6.05
CA SER A 68 5.72 -24.03 -5.42
C SER A 68 4.66 -24.37 -6.47
N SER A 69 4.66 -23.68 -7.59
CA SER A 69 3.64 -23.85 -8.64
C SER A 69 3.84 -25.13 -9.44
N SER A 70 2.72 -25.76 -9.80
CA SER A 70 2.72 -26.93 -10.70
C SER A 70 2.84 -26.55 -12.17
N HIS A 71 2.51 -25.32 -12.53
CA HIS A 71 2.41 -24.89 -13.92
C HIS A 71 3.44 -23.83 -14.32
N LEU A 72 4.06 -23.14 -13.36
CA LEU A 72 5.01 -22.06 -13.64
C LEU A 72 6.22 -22.61 -14.40
N ASN A 73 6.43 -22.10 -15.61
CA ASN A 73 7.59 -22.44 -16.42
C ASN A 73 8.70 -21.41 -16.21
N SER A 74 9.80 -21.83 -15.57
CA SER A 74 10.99 -21.02 -15.35
C SER A 74 11.97 -21.14 -16.52
N GLY A 75 12.63 -20.04 -16.87
CA GLY A 75 13.59 -20.03 -17.95
C GLY A 75 13.90 -18.59 -18.38
N PRO A 76 14.53 -18.40 -19.55
CA PRO A 76 14.79 -17.07 -20.06
C PRO A 76 13.49 -16.32 -20.35
N THR A 77 13.45 -15.02 -19.99
CA THR A 77 12.31 -14.12 -20.25
C THR A 77 12.80 -12.82 -20.89
N ASN A 78 11.93 -12.11 -21.59
CA ASN A 78 12.24 -10.81 -22.18
C ASN A 78 12.77 -9.83 -21.13
N ALA A 79 12.02 -9.64 -20.03
CA ALA A 79 12.36 -8.68 -18.99
C ALA A 79 13.72 -8.97 -18.36
N ALA A 80 13.97 -10.24 -17.98
CA ALA A 80 15.26 -10.65 -17.41
C ALA A 80 16.42 -10.48 -18.41
N SER A 81 16.19 -10.73 -19.70
CA SER A 81 17.23 -10.62 -20.74
C SER A 81 17.64 -9.18 -21.00
N VAL A 82 16.67 -8.27 -21.14
CA VAL A 82 16.92 -6.84 -21.32
C VAL A 82 17.61 -6.24 -20.12
N LEU A 83 17.15 -6.61 -18.92
CA LEU A 83 17.77 -6.17 -17.68
C LEU A 83 19.19 -6.70 -17.53
N ALA A 84 19.44 -7.98 -17.88
CA ALA A 84 20.78 -8.56 -17.86
C ALA A 84 21.72 -7.80 -18.81
N LEU A 85 21.29 -7.51 -20.04
CA LEU A 85 22.08 -6.71 -20.98
C LEU A 85 22.42 -5.33 -20.39
N SER A 86 21.45 -4.64 -19.82
CA SER A 86 21.66 -3.31 -19.23
C SER A 86 22.66 -3.31 -18.07
N ILE A 87 22.67 -4.36 -17.24
CA ILE A 87 23.60 -4.52 -16.12
C ILE A 87 25.01 -4.86 -16.62
N LEU A 88 25.11 -5.71 -17.64
CA LEU A 88 26.38 -6.29 -18.09
C LEU A 88 27.11 -5.42 -19.15
N ALA A 89 26.39 -4.68 -19.97
CA ALA A 89 26.98 -3.89 -21.06
C ALA A 89 28.01 -2.84 -20.61
N PRO A 90 27.88 -2.20 -19.44
CA PRO A 90 28.92 -1.30 -18.91
C PRO A 90 30.20 -2.01 -18.46
N LEU A 91 30.15 -3.32 -18.20
CA LEU A 91 31.26 -4.09 -17.63
C LEU A 91 32.13 -4.77 -18.69
N ALA A 92 31.50 -5.25 -19.76
CA ALA A 92 32.21 -5.93 -20.85
C ALA A 92 31.42 -5.87 -22.15
N ALA A 93 32.12 -6.10 -23.29
CA ALA A 93 31.46 -6.13 -24.60
C ALA A 93 30.59 -7.40 -24.74
N PRO A 94 29.36 -7.30 -25.28
CA PRO A 94 28.49 -8.45 -25.54
C PRO A 94 29.17 -9.58 -26.29
N GLY A 95 28.88 -10.82 -25.89
CA GLY A 95 29.42 -12.03 -26.52
C GLY A 95 30.85 -12.38 -26.13
N THR A 96 31.56 -11.57 -25.33
CA THR A 96 32.92 -11.88 -24.86
C THR A 96 32.93 -12.84 -23.69
N PRO A 97 34.01 -13.61 -23.45
CA PRO A 97 34.11 -14.50 -22.29
C PRO A 97 33.89 -13.80 -20.93
N PRO A 98 34.44 -12.57 -20.65
CA PRO A 98 34.12 -11.83 -19.45
C PRO A 98 32.64 -11.49 -19.30
N PHE A 99 31.96 -11.12 -20.39
CA PHE A 99 30.53 -10.83 -20.39
C PHE A 99 29.69 -12.06 -20.04
N MET A 100 30.05 -13.22 -20.62
CA MET A 100 29.39 -14.50 -20.31
C MET A 100 29.59 -14.93 -18.85
N ALA A 101 30.82 -14.78 -18.33
CA ALA A 101 31.13 -15.07 -16.93
C ALA A 101 30.35 -14.16 -15.96
N ALA A 102 30.27 -12.86 -16.28
CA ALA A 102 29.49 -11.90 -15.50
C ALA A 102 27.97 -12.22 -15.54
N ALA A 103 27.44 -12.71 -16.69
CA ALA A 103 26.05 -13.16 -16.78
C ALA A 103 25.75 -14.35 -15.87
N GLY A 104 26.62 -15.35 -15.85
CA GLY A 104 26.53 -16.48 -14.92
C GLY A 104 26.63 -16.05 -13.47
N MET A 105 27.55 -15.12 -13.17
CA MET A 105 27.71 -14.55 -11.83
C MET A 105 26.46 -13.79 -11.37
N LEU A 106 25.88 -12.98 -12.24
CA LEU A 106 24.63 -12.26 -12.00
C LEU A 106 23.48 -13.23 -11.67
N ALA A 107 23.41 -14.37 -12.38
CA ALA A 107 22.43 -15.41 -12.10
C ALA A 107 22.62 -16.00 -10.70
N VAL A 108 23.86 -16.33 -10.33
CA VAL A 108 24.18 -16.88 -9.00
C VAL A 108 23.84 -15.88 -7.90
N MET A 109 24.27 -14.62 -8.04
CA MET A 109 24.01 -13.56 -7.04
C MET A 109 22.52 -13.31 -6.87
N SER A 110 21.78 -13.15 -7.96
CA SER A 110 20.33 -12.98 -7.89
C SER A 110 19.61 -14.18 -7.28
N GLY A 111 20.13 -15.40 -7.57
CA GLY A 111 19.63 -16.63 -7.00
C GLY A 111 19.83 -16.72 -5.49
N ILE A 112 21.02 -16.35 -4.99
CA ILE A 112 21.31 -16.29 -3.55
C ILE A 112 20.38 -15.30 -2.84
N LEU A 113 20.19 -14.11 -3.42
CA LEU A 113 19.26 -13.11 -2.86
C LEU A 113 17.82 -13.64 -2.79
N ARG A 114 17.35 -14.32 -3.83
CA ARG A 114 16.01 -14.94 -3.85
C ARG A 114 15.87 -16.01 -2.78
N ILE A 115 16.86 -16.86 -2.57
CA ILE A 115 16.84 -17.86 -1.50
C ILE A 115 16.82 -17.18 -0.14
N ALA A 116 17.69 -16.20 0.08
CA ALA A 116 17.73 -15.45 1.34
C ALA A 116 16.35 -14.81 1.65
N MET A 117 15.70 -14.19 0.66
CA MET A 117 14.36 -13.64 0.81
C MET A 117 13.30 -14.73 1.10
N GLY A 118 13.40 -15.89 0.47
CA GLY A 118 12.52 -17.03 0.73
C GLY A 118 12.65 -17.59 2.15
N ILE A 119 13.88 -17.76 2.63
CA ILE A 119 14.18 -18.23 3.99
C ILE A 119 13.76 -17.19 5.04
N ALA A 120 14.01 -15.92 4.78
CA ALA A 120 13.58 -14.81 5.64
C ALA A 120 12.05 -14.58 5.61
N ARG A 121 11.30 -15.40 4.86
CA ARG A 121 9.82 -15.32 4.69
C ARG A 121 9.33 -13.97 4.14
N LEU A 122 10.15 -13.35 3.31
CA LEU A 122 9.83 -12.05 2.69
C LEU A 122 8.88 -12.18 1.48
N GLY A 123 8.24 -13.32 1.27
CA GLY A 123 7.25 -13.52 0.21
C GLY A 123 6.08 -12.55 0.26
N ILE A 124 5.84 -11.94 1.41
CA ILE A 124 4.84 -10.88 1.57
C ILE A 124 5.27 -9.56 0.91
N LEU A 125 6.59 -9.29 0.80
CA LEU A 125 7.09 -8.03 0.21
C LEU A 125 6.72 -7.87 -1.28
N VAL A 126 6.47 -8.98 -1.99
CA VAL A 126 5.98 -8.90 -3.37
C VAL A 126 4.64 -8.16 -3.48
N ASN A 127 3.85 -8.15 -2.42
CA ASN A 127 2.57 -7.43 -2.41
C ASN A 127 2.74 -5.90 -2.43
N PHE A 128 3.93 -5.38 -2.11
CA PHE A 128 4.22 -3.94 -2.14
C PHE A 128 4.69 -3.44 -3.50
N VAL A 129 5.00 -4.35 -4.43
CA VAL A 129 5.33 -3.95 -5.81
C VAL A 129 4.03 -3.85 -6.59
N SER A 130 3.69 -2.64 -7.00
CA SER A 130 2.48 -2.39 -7.79
C SER A 130 2.61 -2.99 -9.20
N ASP A 131 1.52 -3.55 -9.71
CA ASP A 131 1.44 -4.00 -11.11
C ASP A 131 1.77 -2.86 -12.09
N SER A 132 1.50 -1.61 -11.71
CA SER A 132 1.83 -0.41 -12.49
C SER A 132 3.33 -0.27 -12.77
N VAL A 133 4.18 -0.70 -11.82
CA VAL A 133 5.65 -0.74 -12.02
C VAL A 133 6.02 -1.74 -13.11
N ILE A 134 5.43 -2.94 -13.07
CA ILE A 134 5.70 -4.00 -14.04
C ILE A 134 5.24 -3.56 -15.43
N VAL A 135 4.03 -3.02 -15.54
CA VAL A 135 3.46 -2.55 -16.82
C VAL A 135 4.28 -1.41 -17.40
N GLY A 136 4.67 -0.41 -16.57
CA GLY A 136 5.52 0.70 -17.01
C GLY A 136 6.91 0.23 -17.49
N PHE A 137 7.55 -0.64 -16.68
CA PHE A 137 8.86 -1.21 -17.03
C PHE A 137 8.82 -2.05 -18.29
N THR A 138 7.87 -2.98 -18.43
CA THR A 138 7.78 -3.86 -19.60
C THR A 138 7.45 -3.09 -20.86
N ALA A 139 6.61 -2.05 -20.79
CA ALA A 139 6.31 -1.18 -21.92
C ALA A 139 7.55 -0.37 -22.35
N GLY A 140 8.27 0.24 -21.41
CA GLY A 140 9.51 0.97 -21.67
C GLY A 140 10.60 0.06 -22.25
N ALA A 141 10.80 -1.13 -21.66
CA ALA A 141 11.73 -2.13 -22.14
C ALA A 141 11.35 -2.61 -23.56
N GLY A 142 10.07 -2.81 -23.86
CA GLY A 142 9.58 -3.14 -25.18
C GLY A 142 9.95 -2.08 -26.23
N VAL A 143 9.80 -0.79 -25.89
CA VAL A 143 10.21 0.30 -26.78
C VAL A 143 11.72 0.28 -27.02
N LEU A 144 12.53 0.14 -25.95
CA LEU A 144 14.00 0.07 -26.07
C LEU A 144 14.46 -1.08 -26.96
N VAL A 145 13.87 -2.27 -26.77
CA VAL A 145 14.18 -3.45 -27.60
C VAL A 145 13.78 -3.21 -29.03
N ALA A 146 12.55 -2.77 -29.30
CA ALA A 146 12.09 -2.55 -30.69
C ALA A 146 12.99 -1.57 -31.43
N VAL A 147 13.35 -0.44 -30.81
CA VAL A 147 14.25 0.55 -31.40
C VAL A 147 15.68 0.01 -31.56
N GLY A 148 16.18 -0.72 -30.56
CA GLY A 148 17.52 -1.31 -30.59
C GLY A 148 17.72 -2.35 -31.71
N GLU A 149 16.69 -3.15 -31.97
CA GLU A 149 16.76 -4.22 -33.00
C GLU A 149 16.60 -3.73 -34.44
N VAL A 150 16.11 -2.50 -34.66
CA VAL A 150 16.02 -1.94 -36.04
C VAL A 150 17.39 -1.92 -36.73
N ARG A 151 18.48 -1.61 -36.01
CA ARG A 151 19.85 -1.62 -36.57
C ARG A 151 20.25 -3.02 -37.09
N HIS A 152 19.90 -4.08 -36.41
CA HIS A 152 20.18 -5.46 -36.79
C HIS A 152 19.30 -5.92 -37.94
N LEU A 153 18.03 -5.49 -37.98
CA LEU A 153 17.10 -5.74 -39.09
C LEU A 153 17.60 -5.10 -40.38
N LEU A 154 18.13 -3.87 -40.27
CA LEU A 154 18.69 -3.13 -41.43
C LEU A 154 20.17 -3.45 -41.70
N ARG A 155 20.83 -4.26 -40.88
CA ARG A 155 22.27 -4.60 -40.94
C ARG A 155 23.17 -3.36 -40.78
N LEU A 156 22.82 -2.42 -39.94
CA LEU A 156 23.63 -1.23 -39.64
C LEU A 156 24.64 -1.54 -38.54
N ASP A 157 25.90 -1.14 -38.76
CA ASP A 157 26.99 -1.40 -37.81
C ASP A 157 27.33 -0.12 -37.05
N PHE A 158 26.62 0.10 -35.94
CA PHE A 158 26.93 1.14 -34.96
C PHE A 158 26.62 0.66 -33.52
N SER A 159 27.27 1.29 -32.55
CA SER A 159 26.95 1.13 -31.12
C SER A 159 26.22 2.37 -30.63
N ALA A 160 25.23 2.18 -29.76
CA ALA A 160 24.47 3.27 -29.15
C ALA A 160 24.45 3.12 -27.62
N SER A 161 24.55 4.23 -26.89
CA SER A 161 24.58 4.27 -25.42
C SER A 161 23.23 4.52 -24.75
N GLY A 162 22.16 4.66 -25.55
CA GLY A 162 20.81 4.91 -25.03
C GLY A 162 19.79 5.09 -26.16
N LEU A 163 18.54 5.35 -25.78
CA LEU A 163 17.44 5.48 -26.73
C LEU A 163 17.67 6.61 -27.73
N LEU A 164 18.00 7.80 -27.25
CA LEU A 164 18.19 8.99 -28.09
C LEU A 164 19.37 8.84 -29.04
N ASP A 165 20.53 8.34 -28.56
CA ASP A 165 21.71 8.09 -29.36
C ASP A 165 21.40 7.04 -30.47
N ASN A 166 20.63 5.99 -30.13
CA ASN A 166 20.21 5.00 -31.07
C ASN A 166 19.31 5.58 -32.18
N LEU A 167 18.33 6.41 -31.82
CA LEU A 167 17.44 7.05 -32.80
C LEU A 167 18.19 8.00 -33.74
N ILE A 168 19.14 8.80 -33.21
CA ILE A 168 19.97 9.72 -34.00
C ILE A 168 20.85 8.93 -35.00
N LYS A 169 21.55 7.90 -34.53
CA LYS A 169 22.40 7.06 -35.37
C LYS A 169 21.60 6.27 -36.42
N LEU A 170 20.43 5.76 -36.04
CA LEU A 170 19.51 5.13 -37.02
C LEU A 170 19.11 6.11 -38.12
N ALA A 171 18.75 7.34 -37.80
CA ALA A 171 18.39 8.35 -38.80
C ALA A 171 19.56 8.71 -39.70
N GLN A 172 20.79 8.81 -39.15
CA GLN A 172 22.00 9.12 -39.92
C GLN A 172 22.45 7.99 -40.85
N THR A 173 22.21 6.71 -40.46
CA THR A 173 22.72 5.55 -41.21
C THR A 173 21.65 4.78 -41.98
N ALA A 174 20.39 5.20 -41.91
CA ALA A 174 19.24 4.49 -42.51
C ALA A 174 19.41 4.19 -44.01
N LEU A 175 20.05 5.09 -44.75
CA LEU A 175 20.33 4.92 -46.22
C LEU A 175 21.38 3.83 -46.54
N GLN A 176 22.11 3.34 -45.51
CA GLN A 176 23.11 2.26 -45.68
C GLN A 176 22.47 0.87 -45.43
N ALA A 177 21.13 0.78 -45.33
CA ALA A 177 20.42 -0.46 -45.08
C ALA A 177 20.70 -1.50 -46.16
N HIS A 178 20.98 -2.75 -45.76
CA HIS A 178 21.20 -3.86 -46.67
C HIS A 178 19.88 -4.46 -47.16
N PRO A 179 19.53 -4.39 -48.47
CA PRO A 179 18.19 -4.74 -48.95
C PRO A 179 17.76 -6.18 -48.65
N LEU A 180 18.67 -7.15 -48.85
CA LEU A 180 18.38 -8.57 -48.63
C LEU A 180 18.14 -8.86 -47.13
N SER A 181 18.95 -8.26 -46.25
CA SER A 181 18.75 -8.39 -44.79
C SER A 181 17.42 -7.80 -44.35
N MET A 182 17.08 -6.60 -44.86
CA MET A 182 15.81 -5.95 -44.61
C MET A 182 14.63 -6.78 -45.09
N ALA A 183 14.70 -7.35 -46.30
CA ALA A 183 13.65 -8.22 -46.81
C ALA A 183 13.44 -9.48 -45.98
N LEU A 184 14.53 -10.13 -45.53
CA LEU A 184 14.46 -11.30 -44.64
C LEU A 184 13.88 -10.94 -43.26
N GLY A 185 14.28 -9.80 -42.70
CA GLY A 185 13.76 -9.35 -41.41
C GLY A 185 12.28 -8.96 -41.43
N LEU A 186 11.88 -8.14 -42.42
CA LEU A 186 10.47 -7.76 -42.62
C LEU A 186 9.62 -8.96 -43.06
N GLY A 187 10.18 -9.87 -43.86
CA GLY A 187 9.53 -11.14 -44.24
C GLY A 187 9.22 -12.01 -43.02
N ALA A 188 10.17 -12.10 -42.06
CA ALA A 188 9.96 -12.80 -40.79
C ALA A 188 8.85 -12.14 -39.96
N VAL A 189 8.84 -10.81 -39.82
CA VAL A 189 7.78 -10.05 -39.15
C VAL A 189 6.41 -10.31 -39.78
N GLY A 190 6.32 -10.16 -41.11
CA GLY A 190 5.09 -10.38 -41.87
C GLY A 190 4.56 -11.81 -41.76
N LEU A 191 5.47 -12.81 -41.83
CA LEU A 191 5.11 -14.23 -41.68
C LEU A 191 4.58 -14.54 -40.28
N ILE A 192 5.23 -14.03 -39.22
CA ILE A 192 4.75 -14.22 -37.86
C ILE A 192 3.35 -13.61 -37.70
N TRP A 193 3.13 -12.42 -38.24
CA TRP A 193 1.85 -11.73 -38.15
C TRP A 193 0.75 -12.50 -38.92
N LEU A 194 1.09 -13.00 -40.14
CA LEU A 194 0.20 -13.82 -40.95
C LEU A 194 -0.18 -15.11 -40.24
N LEU A 195 0.80 -15.87 -39.70
CA LEU A 195 0.58 -17.10 -38.97
C LEU A 195 -0.28 -16.89 -37.73
N LYS A 196 -0.04 -15.81 -37.00
CA LYS A 196 -0.85 -15.43 -35.84
C LYS A 196 -2.32 -15.13 -36.21
N ARG A 197 -2.54 -14.59 -37.41
CA ARG A 197 -3.88 -14.30 -37.94
C ARG A 197 -4.61 -15.58 -38.40
N LEU A 198 -3.87 -16.50 -39.03
CA LEU A 198 -4.41 -17.76 -39.52
C LEU A 198 -4.71 -18.72 -38.38
N ASN A 199 -3.75 -18.98 -37.52
CA ASN A 199 -3.92 -19.86 -36.36
C ASN A 199 -2.95 -19.45 -35.23
N ARG A 200 -3.51 -18.97 -34.15
CA ARG A 200 -2.74 -18.55 -32.96
C ARG A 200 -1.95 -19.68 -32.28
N ARG A 201 -2.25 -20.95 -32.58
CA ARG A 201 -1.53 -22.10 -32.02
C ARG A 201 -0.23 -22.43 -32.76
N LEU A 202 -0.01 -21.86 -33.94
CA LEU A 202 1.22 -22.09 -34.67
C LEU A 202 2.40 -21.35 -34.04
N PRO A 203 3.57 -21.98 -33.87
CA PRO A 203 4.78 -21.37 -33.34
C PRO A 203 5.40 -20.44 -34.41
N GLY A 204 4.76 -19.29 -34.66
CA GLY A 204 5.14 -18.33 -35.68
C GLY A 204 6.63 -17.98 -35.72
N PRO A 205 7.27 -17.64 -34.55
CA PRO A 205 8.70 -17.37 -34.48
C PRO A 205 9.58 -18.54 -34.99
N LEU A 206 9.26 -19.78 -34.59
CA LEU A 206 10.02 -20.96 -35.02
C LEU A 206 9.93 -21.19 -36.53
N ILE A 207 8.71 -21.10 -37.07
CA ILE A 207 8.47 -21.27 -38.50
C ILE A 207 9.16 -20.18 -39.31
N ALA A 208 9.10 -18.91 -38.85
CA ALA A 208 9.75 -17.79 -39.52
C ALA A 208 11.28 -17.94 -39.51
N LEU A 209 11.88 -18.34 -38.40
CA LEU A 209 13.33 -18.58 -38.31
C LEU A 209 13.77 -19.79 -39.16
N GLY A 210 12.99 -20.88 -39.12
CA GLY A 210 13.28 -22.09 -39.91
C GLY A 210 13.22 -21.81 -41.40
N LEU A 211 12.19 -21.11 -41.91
CA LEU A 211 12.07 -20.73 -43.30
C LEU A 211 13.15 -19.73 -43.72
N ALA A 212 13.44 -18.70 -42.91
CA ALA A 212 14.51 -17.74 -43.21
C ALA A 212 15.88 -18.43 -43.23
N GLY A 213 16.16 -19.36 -42.32
CA GLY A 213 17.38 -20.17 -42.32
C GLY A 213 17.48 -21.09 -43.57
N ALA A 214 16.38 -21.74 -43.93
CA ALA A 214 16.32 -22.57 -45.14
C ALA A 214 16.58 -21.75 -46.43
N VAL A 215 15.94 -20.57 -46.55
CA VAL A 215 16.18 -19.66 -47.69
C VAL A 215 17.64 -19.23 -47.74
N VAL A 216 18.26 -18.84 -46.61
CA VAL A 216 19.66 -18.42 -46.55
C VAL A 216 20.60 -19.59 -46.88
N GLY A 217 20.34 -20.81 -46.37
CA GLY A 217 21.16 -21.98 -46.60
C GLY A 217 21.07 -22.52 -48.05
N LEU A 218 19.84 -22.53 -48.61
CA LEU A 218 19.63 -23.06 -49.98
C LEU A 218 20.09 -22.08 -51.09
N ALA A 219 19.94 -20.78 -50.85
CA ALA A 219 20.31 -19.75 -51.83
C ALA A 219 21.71 -19.16 -51.58
N ASP A 220 22.46 -19.69 -50.61
CA ASP A 220 23.78 -19.21 -50.18
C ASP A 220 23.85 -17.68 -49.99
N LEU A 221 22.83 -17.10 -49.38
CA LEU A 221 22.75 -15.66 -49.18
C LEU A 221 23.79 -15.13 -48.17
N ALA A 222 24.50 -16.04 -47.49
CA ALA A 222 25.64 -15.66 -46.67
C ALA A 222 26.78 -15.08 -47.51
N SER A 223 27.05 -15.65 -48.71
CA SER A 223 28.01 -15.12 -49.68
C SER A 223 27.58 -13.75 -50.22
N ALA A 224 26.27 -13.50 -50.36
CA ALA A 224 25.70 -12.22 -50.76
C ALA A 224 25.69 -11.17 -49.59
N GLY A 225 26.37 -11.47 -48.51
CA GLY A 225 26.60 -10.53 -47.40
C GLY A 225 25.54 -10.57 -46.28
N VAL A 226 24.59 -11.51 -46.25
CA VAL A 226 23.66 -11.66 -45.12
C VAL A 226 24.38 -12.20 -43.90
N LYS A 227 24.35 -11.48 -42.80
CA LYS A 227 24.95 -11.93 -41.51
C LYS A 227 24.11 -13.06 -40.93
N ILE A 228 24.72 -14.23 -40.72
CA ILE A 228 24.12 -15.43 -40.11
C ILE A 228 24.53 -15.53 -38.61
N THR A 229 23.85 -16.40 -37.86
CA THR A 229 24.12 -16.64 -36.45
C THR A 229 25.45 -17.35 -36.23
N GLY A 230 25.86 -18.20 -37.14
CA GLY A 230 27.09 -19.01 -37.06
C GLY A 230 26.91 -20.33 -36.31
N GLN A 231 27.98 -21.14 -36.26
CA GLN A 231 27.93 -22.47 -35.60
C GLN A 231 27.57 -22.39 -34.14
N MET A 232 26.59 -23.17 -33.73
CA MET A 232 26.26 -23.40 -32.32
C MET A 232 27.01 -24.63 -31.81
N PRO A 233 27.79 -24.54 -30.75
CA PRO A 233 28.31 -25.72 -30.08
C PRO A 233 27.13 -26.55 -29.57
N GLY A 234 26.95 -27.72 -30.12
CA GLY A 234 26.01 -28.72 -29.60
C GLY A 234 26.61 -29.36 -28.36
N GLY A 235 25.74 -29.62 -27.36
CA GLY A 235 26.20 -30.34 -26.14
C GLY A 235 25.32 -30.12 -24.95
N PHE A 236 25.62 -30.88 -23.89
CA PHE A 236 25.00 -30.65 -22.57
C PHE A 236 25.50 -29.35 -21.97
N PRO A 237 24.68 -28.68 -21.11
CA PRO A 237 25.08 -27.48 -20.37
C PRO A 237 26.38 -27.74 -19.59
N PRO A 238 27.54 -27.14 -19.97
CA PRO A 238 28.78 -27.34 -19.28
C PRO A 238 28.82 -26.52 -17.98
N LEU A 239 29.63 -26.98 -17.00
CA LEU A 239 29.90 -26.17 -15.81
C LEU A 239 30.69 -24.91 -16.18
N ALA A 240 30.21 -23.78 -15.73
CA ALA A 240 30.81 -22.47 -15.98
C ALA A 240 32.03 -22.28 -15.06
N ARG A 241 33.07 -21.66 -15.59
CA ARG A 241 34.20 -21.17 -14.76
C ARG A 241 33.89 -19.77 -14.29
N LEU A 242 33.17 -19.65 -13.17
CA LEU A 242 32.74 -18.38 -12.61
C LEU A 242 33.79 -17.83 -11.63
N PRO A 243 34.03 -16.50 -11.67
CA PRO A 243 34.92 -15.83 -10.71
C PRO A 243 34.20 -15.55 -9.38
N LEU A 244 33.82 -16.61 -8.64
CA LEU A 244 32.98 -16.55 -7.44
C LEU A 244 33.56 -15.73 -6.29
N LEU A 245 34.87 -15.48 -6.28
CA LEU A 245 35.60 -14.77 -5.24
C LEU A 245 36.08 -13.36 -5.69
N ASP A 246 35.69 -12.92 -6.89
CA ASP A 246 36.04 -11.59 -7.40
C ASP A 246 35.11 -10.55 -6.74
N LEU A 247 35.62 -9.93 -5.65
CA LEU A 247 34.89 -8.91 -4.88
C LEU A 247 34.59 -7.65 -5.69
N THR A 248 35.42 -7.32 -6.69
CA THR A 248 35.20 -6.14 -7.53
C THR A 248 34.03 -6.37 -8.46
N LEU A 249 33.96 -7.53 -9.10
CA LEU A 249 32.84 -7.93 -9.95
C LEU A 249 31.54 -8.07 -9.13
N ILE A 250 31.62 -8.65 -7.93
CA ILE A 250 30.47 -8.74 -7.00
C ILE A 250 29.97 -7.35 -6.66
N GLY A 251 30.86 -6.41 -6.35
CA GLY A 251 30.50 -5.01 -6.07
C GLY A 251 29.75 -4.35 -7.24
N HIS A 252 30.28 -4.47 -8.45
CA HIS A 252 29.66 -3.90 -9.65
C HIS A 252 28.30 -4.53 -10.00
N LEU A 253 28.12 -5.83 -9.75
CA LEU A 253 26.89 -6.55 -10.03
C LEU A 253 25.84 -6.43 -8.92
N SER A 254 26.18 -5.95 -7.72
CA SER A 254 25.32 -6.03 -6.52
C SER A 254 23.95 -5.35 -6.70
N THR A 255 23.92 -4.10 -7.19
CA THR A 255 22.67 -3.38 -7.45
C THR A 255 21.85 -4.01 -8.57
N GLY A 256 22.53 -4.49 -9.62
CA GLY A 256 21.90 -5.23 -10.71
C GLY A 256 21.33 -6.57 -10.24
N ALA A 257 22.03 -7.30 -9.41
CA ALA A 257 21.56 -8.57 -8.83
C ALA A 257 20.34 -8.37 -7.93
N LEU A 258 20.31 -7.28 -7.14
CA LEU A 258 19.14 -6.93 -6.33
C LEU A 258 17.92 -6.60 -7.20
N ALA A 259 18.09 -5.79 -8.22
CA ALA A 259 17.04 -5.45 -9.19
C ALA A 259 16.53 -6.71 -9.91
N MET A 260 17.45 -7.58 -10.38
CA MET A 260 17.14 -8.86 -11.02
C MET A 260 16.39 -9.80 -10.09
N ALA A 261 16.77 -9.86 -8.81
CA ALA A 261 16.08 -10.66 -7.81
C ALA A 261 14.66 -10.12 -7.57
N ALA A 262 14.51 -8.82 -7.35
CA ALA A 262 13.23 -8.19 -7.07
C ALA A 262 12.23 -8.35 -8.22
N ILE A 263 12.61 -7.98 -9.45
CA ILE A 263 11.73 -8.13 -10.62
C ILE A 263 11.35 -9.57 -10.84
N GLY A 264 12.35 -10.45 -10.89
CA GLY A 264 12.09 -11.85 -11.21
C GLY A 264 11.21 -12.54 -10.16
N LEU A 265 11.30 -12.15 -8.88
CA LEU A 265 10.41 -12.68 -7.84
C LEU A 265 8.98 -12.17 -8.01
N VAL A 266 8.83 -10.86 -8.29
CA VAL A 266 7.51 -10.27 -8.53
C VAL A 266 6.86 -10.87 -9.76
N GLU A 267 7.58 -10.96 -10.88
CA GLU A 267 7.11 -11.57 -12.12
C GLU A 267 6.68 -13.02 -11.88
N ALA A 268 7.59 -13.87 -11.36
CA ALA A 268 7.31 -15.28 -11.13
C ALA A 268 6.13 -15.51 -10.16
N THR A 269 6.05 -14.73 -9.07
CA THR A 269 4.99 -14.92 -8.07
C THR A 269 3.64 -14.43 -8.57
N SER A 270 3.61 -13.30 -9.28
CA SER A 270 2.37 -12.78 -9.88
C SER A 270 1.81 -13.75 -10.93
N ILE A 271 2.67 -14.28 -11.79
CA ILE A 271 2.30 -15.32 -12.76
C ILE A 271 1.79 -16.57 -12.07
N ALA A 272 2.53 -17.07 -11.07
CA ALA A 272 2.15 -18.26 -10.34
C ALA A 272 0.80 -18.09 -9.65
N ARG A 273 0.53 -16.91 -9.03
CA ARG A 273 -0.78 -16.59 -8.41
C ARG A 273 -1.91 -16.52 -9.44
N SER A 274 -1.68 -15.85 -10.57
CA SER A 274 -2.66 -15.78 -11.66
C SER A 274 -3.04 -17.16 -12.20
N ILE A 275 -2.07 -18.06 -12.33
CA ILE A 275 -2.31 -19.45 -12.76
C ILE A 275 -2.97 -20.25 -11.63
N ALA A 276 -2.55 -20.07 -10.38
CA ALA A 276 -3.13 -20.75 -9.22
C ALA A 276 -4.61 -20.40 -9.02
N SER A 277 -5.01 -19.15 -9.29
CA SER A 277 -6.43 -18.76 -9.23
C SER A 277 -7.30 -19.48 -10.26
N GLN A 278 -6.73 -19.90 -11.39
CA GLN A 278 -7.42 -20.65 -12.44
C GLN A 278 -7.37 -22.16 -12.21
N SER A 279 -6.24 -22.69 -11.70
CA SER A 279 -6.04 -24.12 -11.47
C SER A 279 -6.56 -24.59 -10.10
N GLY A 280 -6.81 -23.67 -9.17
CA GLY A 280 -7.19 -23.99 -7.79
C GLY A 280 -6.05 -24.51 -6.91
N GLU A 281 -4.78 -24.42 -7.36
CA GLU A 281 -3.62 -24.86 -6.57
C GLU A 281 -3.30 -23.89 -5.43
N ARG A 282 -2.77 -24.44 -4.32
CA ARG A 282 -2.28 -23.62 -3.19
C ARG A 282 -0.83 -23.26 -3.41
N LEU A 283 -0.56 -21.98 -3.44
CA LEU A 283 0.77 -21.44 -3.67
C LEU A 283 1.46 -21.02 -2.36
N ASN A 284 2.73 -21.38 -2.22
CA ASN A 284 3.58 -20.88 -1.16
C ASN A 284 4.66 -19.96 -1.75
N SER A 285 4.50 -18.64 -1.60
CA SER A 285 5.42 -17.65 -2.19
C SER A 285 6.87 -17.80 -1.69
N ASN A 286 7.08 -18.19 -0.43
CA ASN A 286 8.43 -18.40 0.10
C ASN A 286 9.11 -19.62 -0.53
N GLN A 287 8.35 -20.70 -0.75
CA GLN A 287 8.84 -21.88 -1.49
C GLN A 287 9.14 -21.53 -2.94
N GLU A 288 8.31 -20.73 -3.58
CA GLU A 288 8.55 -20.26 -4.95
C GLU A 288 9.85 -19.45 -5.03
N PHE A 289 10.12 -18.57 -4.05
CA PHE A 289 11.36 -17.81 -3.96
C PHE A 289 12.60 -18.72 -3.89
N VAL A 290 12.54 -19.76 -3.06
CA VAL A 290 13.62 -20.74 -2.98
C VAL A 290 13.79 -21.50 -4.29
N GLY A 291 12.69 -21.93 -4.92
CA GLY A 291 12.74 -22.62 -6.21
C GLY A 291 13.35 -21.76 -7.31
N GLN A 292 12.90 -20.51 -7.44
CA GLN A 292 13.45 -19.55 -8.40
C GLN A 292 14.92 -19.19 -8.11
N GLY A 293 15.28 -19.12 -6.81
CA GLY A 293 16.66 -18.89 -6.41
C GLY A 293 17.59 -20.02 -6.78
N LEU A 294 17.20 -21.26 -6.48
CA LEU A 294 17.96 -22.47 -6.86
C LEU A 294 18.06 -22.61 -8.38
N ALA A 295 16.97 -22.32 -9.11
CA ALA A 295 16.96 -22.31 -10.58
C ALA A 295 17.99 -21.34 -11.17
N ASN A 296 18.10 -20.14 -10.57
CA ASN A 296 19.07 -19.13 -11.02
C ASN A 296 20.51 -19.52 -10.68
N ILE A 297 20.77 -20.03 -9.48
CA ILE A 297 22.10 -20.53 -9.11
C ILE A 297 22.52 -21.67 -10.06
N ALA A 298 21.65 -22.64 -10.26
CA ALA A 298 21.93 -23.74 -11.17
C ALA A 298 22.14 -23.24 -12.60
N SER A 299 21.30 -22.31 -13.10
CA SER A 299 21.48 -21.72 -14.42
C SER A 299 22.86 -21.09 -14.58
N GLY A 300 23.28 -20.24 -13.63
CA GLY A 300 24.60 -19.59 -13.66
C GLY A 300 25.76 -20.61 -13.63
N LEU A 301 25.68 -21.63 -12.75
CA LEU A 301 26.70 -22.67 -12.65
C LEU A 301 26.81 -23.55 -13.91
N PHE A 302 25.72 -23.75 -14.64
CA PHE A 302 25.68 -24.51 -15.88
C PHE A 302 25.66 -23.64 -17.13
N SER A 303 26.48 -22.60 -17.15
CA SER A 303 26.71 -21.72 -18.32
C SER A 303 25.45 -21.06 -18.87
N GLY A 304 24.45 -20.85 -18.04
CA GLY A 304 23.28 -20.05 -18.33
C GLY A 304 23.40 -18.63 -17.81
N TYR A 305 22.25 -17.93 -17.75
CA TYR A 305 22.13 -16.57 -17.26
C TYR A 305 20.82 -16.41 -16.44
N PRO A 306 20.50 -15.20 -15.88
CA PRO A 306 19.33 -15.07 -15.01
C PRO A 306 18.02 -15.50 -15.68
N ALA A 307 17.22 -16.26 -14.93
CA ALA A 307 15.94 -16.81 -15.33
C ALA A 307 14.79 -16.24 -14.48
N SER A 308 13.58 -16.27 -15.04
CA SER A 308 12.33 -15.90 -14.35
C SER A 308 11.18 -16.78 -14.85
N GLY A 309 9.99 -16.62 -14.25
CA GLY A 309 8.75 -17.25 -14.74
C GLY A 309 8.26 -16.60 -16.03
N SER A 310 7.61 -17.38 -16.89
CA SER A 310 7.00 -16.87 -18.13
C SER A 310 5.50 -17.09 -18.14
N PHE A 311 4.71 -16.00 -18.25
CA PHE A 311 3.25 -16.09 -18.30
C PHE A 311 2.76 -16.94 -19.47
N ASN A 312 3.24 -16.65 -20.68
CA ASN A 312 2.79 -17.35 -21.90
C ASN A 312 3.06 -18.86 -21.84
N ARG A 313 4.24 -19.27 -21.39
CA ARG A 313 4.59 -20.68 -21.28
C ARG A 313 3.83 -21.38 -20.15
N SER A 314 3.63 -20.68 -19.03
CA SER A 314 2.88 -21.21 -17.88
C SER A 314 1.38 -21.35 -18.19
N ALA A 315 0.79 -20.37 -18.88
CA ALA A 315 -0.59 -20.46 -19.36
C ALA A 315 -0.75 -21.59 -20.38
N LEU A 316 0.19 -21.73 -21.33
CA LEU A 316 0.19 -22.83 -22.28
C LEU A 316 0.29 -24.21 -21.61
N ASN A 317 1.10 -24.31 -20.53
CA ASN A 317 1.24 -25.53 -19.73
C ASN A 317 -0.10 -25.91 -19.05
N LEU A 318 -0.82 -24.91 -18.51
CA LEU A 318 -2.14 -25.10 -17.94
C LEU A 318 -3.18 -25.48 -19.02
N GLU A 319 -3.22 -24.77 -20.15
CA GLU A 319 -4.13 -25.05 -21.28
C GLU A 319 -3.91 -26.46 -21.87
N ALA A 320 -2.66 -26.91 -21.89
CA ALA A 320 -2.28 -28.25 -22.31
C ALA A 320 -2.63 -29.32 -21.26
N LYS A 321 -3.29 -28.93 -20.16
CA LYS A 321 -3.78 -29.80 -19.08
C LYS A 321 -2.66 -30.56 -18.34
N ALA A 322 -1.52 -29.91 -18.11
CA ALA A 322 -0.49 -30.41 -17.21
C ALA A 322 -1.08 -30.70 -15.83
N ARG A 323 -0.63 -31.77 -15.19
CA ARG A 323 -1.12 -32.21 -13.89
C ARG A 323 -0.10 -32.11 -12.75
N SER A 324 1.15 -31.90 -13.13
CA SER A 324 2.23 -31.77 -12.15
C SER A 324 3.38 -30.91 -12.65
N PRO A 325 4.31 -30.46 -11.76
CA PRO A 325 5.49 -29.72 -12.16
C PRO A 325 6.40 -30.48 -13.12
N LEU A 326 6.31 -31.82 -13.19
CA LEU A 326 7.11 -32.63 -14.10
C LEU A 326 6.85 -32.33 -15.59
N SER A 327 5.72 -31.74 -15.94
CA SER A 327 5.50 -31.23 -17.31
C SER A 327 6.58 -30.23 -17.75
N ASN A 328 7.04 -29.35 -16.85
CA ASN A 328 8.13 -28.42 -17.12
C ASN A 328 9.50 -29.11 -17.20
N VAL A 329 9.70 -30.19 -16.43
CA VAL A 329 10.89 -31.05 -16.57
C VAL A 329 10.90 -31.68 -17.96
N PHE A 330 9.79 -32.26 -18.41
CA PHE A 330 9.67 -32.79 -19.77
C PHE A 330 9.88 -31.73 -20.84
N ALA A 331 9.33 -30.52 -20.66
CA ALA A 331 9.56 -29.41 -21.60
C ALA A 331 11.06 -29.12 -21.75
N SER A 332 11.78 -29.02 -20.65
CA SER A 332 13.23 -28.78 -20.63
C SER A 332 14.02 -29.92 -21.29
N LEU A 333 13.63 -31.17 -21.03
CA LEU A 333 14.26 -32.34 -21.66
C LEU A 333 13.99 -32.36 -23.16
N PHE A 334 12.79 -32.06 -23.63
CA PHE A 334 12.49 -31.95 -25.05
C PHE A 334 13.27 -30.84 -25.75
N VAL A 335 13.46 -29.69 -25.10
CA VAL A 335 14.35 -28.61 -25.57
C VAL A 335 15.77 -29.10 -25.71
N LEU A 336 16.30 -29.84 -24.74
CA LEU A 336 17.64 -30.40 -24.79
C LEU A 336 17.78 -31.39 -25.97
N ILE A 337 16.85 -32.34 -26.10
CA ILE A 337 16.83 -33.31 -27.20
C ILE A 337 16.75 -32.61 -28.56
N ALA A 338 15.83 -31.63 -28.69
CA ALA A 338 15.70 -30.86 -29.94
C ALA A 338 16.98 -30.10 -30.29
N THR A 339 17.69 -29.56 -29.30
CA THR A 339 18.95 -28.85 -29.51
C THR A 339 20.06 -29.80 -29.98
N LEU A 340 20.14 -30.99 -29.39
CA LEU A 340 21.13 -32.00 -29.79
C LEU A 340 20.89 -32.51 -31.23
N LEU A 341 19.62 -32.66 -31.63
CA LEU A 341 19.25 -33.16 -32.97
C LEU A 341 19.30 -32.09 -34.05
N PHE A 342 18.86 -30.87 -33.78
CA PHE A 342 18.65 -29.78 -34.76
C PHE A 342 19.59 -28.59 -34.58
N GLY A 343 20.52 -28.62 -33.63
CA GLY A 343 21.47 -27.52 -33.36
C GLY A 343 22.23 -27.01 -34.60
N PRO A 344 22.76 -27.87 -35.48
CA PRO A 344 23.47 -27.44 -36.69
C PRO A 344 22.63 -26.59 -37.65
N LEU A 345 21.29 -26.78 -37.70
CA LEU A 345 20.41 -26.01 -38.57
C LEU A 345 20.26 -24.54 -38.13
N VAL A 346 20.46 -24.23 -36.87
CA VAL A 346 20.38 -22.87 -36.33
C VAL A 346 21.51 -21.98 -36.86
N ALA A 347 22.62 -22.57 -37.29
CA ALA A 347 23.76 -21.82 -37.82
C ALA A 347 23.39 -20.93 -39.04
N PHE A 348 22.45 -21.37 -39.85
CA PHE A 348 22.00 -20.67 -41.06
C PHE A 348 20.98 -19.55 -40.81
N VAL A 349 20.50 -19.39 -39.57
CA VAL A 349 19.48 -18.40 -39.25
C VAL A 349 20.05 -16.97 -39.41
N PRO A 350 19.44 -16.10 -40.27
CA PRO A 350 19.94 -14.74 -40.47
C PRO A 350 19.62 -13.84 -39.26
N ARG A 351 20.57 -13.00 -38.86
CA ARG A 351 20.42 -12.05 -37.74
C ARG A 351 19.26 -11.08 -37.95
N ALA A 352 18.99 -10.69 -39.19
CA ALA A 352 17.87 -9.82 -39.54
C ALA A 352 16.50 -10.46 -39.22
N ALA A 353 16.34 -11.77 -39.46
CA ALA A 353 15.12 -12.49 -39.13
C ALA A 353 14.95 -12.60 -37.58
N LEU A 354 16.06 -12.81 -36.86
CA LEU A 354 16.06 -12.79 -35.40
C LEU A 354 15.61 -11.41 -34.86
N ALA A 355 16.15 -10.31 -35.45
CA ALA A 355 15.73 -8.95 -35.09
C ALA A 355 14.24 -8.74 -35.35
N GLY A 356 13.71 -9.25 -36.47
CA GLY A 356 12.29 -9.23 -36.79
C GLY A 356 11.44 -9.94 -35.70
N VAL A 357 11.88 -11.13 -35.28
CA VAL A 357 11.21 -11.88 -34.18
C VAL A 357 11.26 -11.09 -32.88
N LEU A 358 12.41 -10.46 -32.56
CA LEU A 358 12.58 -9.65 -31.36
C LEU A 358 11.66 -8.41 -31.36
N ILE A 359 11.53 -7.72 -32.50
CA ILE A 359 10.63 -6.57 -32.64
C ILE A 359 9.16 -6.98 -32.40
N VAL A 360 8.74 -8.13 -32.97
CA VAL A 360 7.37 -8.65 -32.70
C VAL A 360 7.19 -9.01 -31.25
N GLY A 361 8.21 -9.62 -30.63
CA GLY A 361 8.21 -9.92 -29.21
C GLY A 361 8.14 -8.65 -28.34
N ALA A 362 8.93 -7.64 -28.67
CA ALA A 362 8.94 -6.33 -27.98
C ALA A 362 7.59 -5.61 -28.07
N TYR A 363 6.93 -5.64 -29.22
CA TYR A 363 5.57 -5.14 -29.35
C TYR A 363 4.58 -5.88 -28.42
N GLY A 364 4.78 -7.17 -28.23
CA GLY A 364 3.99 -7.99 -27.30
C GLY A 364 4.23 -7.67 -25.82
N MET A 365 5.35 -6.99 -25.45
CA MET A 365 5.62 -6.54 -24.10
C MET A 365 4.77 -5.32 -23.68
N ILE A 366 4.23 -4.57 -24.67
CA ILE A 366 3.41 -3.38 -24.44
C ILE A 366 1.96 -3.81 -24.27
N ASP A 367 1.53 -4.03 -23.04
CA ASP A 367 0.14 -4.33 -22.74
C ASP A 367 -0.71 -3.07 -22.73
N ARG A 368 -1.19 -2.71 -23.92
CA ARG A 368 -2.02 -1.50 -24.13
C ARG A 368 -3.34 -1.55 -23.36
N LYS A 369 -3.91 -2.76 -23.16
CA LYS A 369 -5.18 -2.91 -22.44
C LYS A 369 -4.99 -2.60 -20.97
N GLU A 370 -3.95 -3.16 -20.36
CA GLU A 370 -3.65 -2.92 -18.96
C GLU A 370 -3.17 -1.48 -18.71
N MET A 371 -2.33 -0.92 -19.60
CA MET A 371 -1.96 0.50 -19.56
C MET A 371 -3.20 1.42 -19.58
N GLN A 372 -4.15 1.14 -20.47
CA GLN A 372 -5.39 1.92 -20.57
C GLN A 372 -6.28 1.75 -19.35
N ARG A 373 -6.31 0.56 -18.74
CA ARG A 373 -7.02 0.26 -17.52
C ARG A 373 -6.46 1.05 -16.34
N ILE A 374 -5.12 1.04 -16.18
CA ILE A 374 -4.42 1.81 -15.15
C ILE A 374 -4.67 3.31 -15.35
N TRP A 375 -4.56 3.81 -16.58
CA TRP A 375 -4.78 5.23 -16.91
C TRP A 375 -6.16 5.74 -16.55
N ARG A 376 -7.20 4.90 -16.72
CA ARG A 376 -8.59 5.24 -16.40
C ARG A 376 -8.94 4.98 -14.94
N GLY A 377 -8.14 4.22 -14.22
CA GLY A 377 -8.38 3.81 -12.84
C GLY A 377 -7.91 4.83 -11.82
N ALA A 378 -6.80 4.56 -11.16
CA ALA A 378 -6.29 5.34 -10.06
C ALA A 378 -5.16 6.28 -10.50
N ARG A 379 -5.26 7.58 -10.16
CA ARG A 379 -4.23 8.59 -10.51
C ARG A 379 -2.84 8.24 -9.99
N GLY A 380 -2.74 7.64 -8.80
CA GLY A 380 -1.46 7.23 -8.23
C GLY A 380 -0.80 6.10 -9.00
N ASP A 381 -1.56 5.08 -9.40
CA ASP A 381 -1.07 3.98 -10.22
C ASP A 381 -0.64 4.45 -11.61
N THR A 382 -1.39 5.40 -12.20
CA THR A 382 -1.01 6.05 -13.45
C THR A 382 0.33 6.78 -13.33
N LEU A 383 0.54 7.52 -12.24
CA LEU A 383 1.78 8.23 -11.99
C LEU A 383 2.96 7.26 -11.86
N ILE A 384 2.80 6.19 -11.08
CA ILE A 384 3.82 5.14 -10.90
C ILE A 384 4.16 4.50 -12.26
N MET A 385 3.16 4.12 -13.06
CA MET A 385 3.35 3.53 -14.38
C MET A 385 4.12 4.47 -15.33
N VAL A 386 3.70 5.74 -15.41
CA VAL A 386 4.33 6.73 -16.32
C VAL A 386 5.76 7.03 -15.89
N VAL A 387 6.01 7.25 -14.59
CA VAL A 387 7.37 7.51 -14.07
C VAL A 387 8.26 6.31 -14.30
N THR A 388 7.79 5.07 -14.05
CA THR A 388 8.56 3.86 -14.30
C THR A 388 8.86 3.69 -15.80
N LEU A 389 7.90 3.96 -16.67
CA LEU A 389 8.08 3.92 -18.12
C LEU A 389 9.14 4.93 -18.57
N LEU A 390 9.03 6.20 -18.15
CA LEU A 390 10.00 7.23 -18.48
C LEU A 390 11.39 6.94 -17.91
N ALA A 391 11.46 6.48 -16.67
CA ALA A 391 12.71 6.04 -16.06
C ALA A 391 13.35 4.90 -16.87
N THR A 392 12.54 3.94 -17.36
CA THR A 392 13.01 2.83 -18.18
C THR A 392 13.59 3.30 -19.51
N LEU A 393 13.06 4.37 -20.10
CA LEU A 393 13.55 4.94 -21.35
C LEU A 393 14.81 5.80 -21.19
N LEU A 394 14.99 6.43 -20.02
CA LEU A 394 16.00 7.46 -19.80
C LEU A 394 17.14 7.03 -18.88
N LEU A 395 16.91 6.09 -17.95
CA LEU A 395 17.88 5.59 -16.99
C LEU A 395 18.32 4.17 -17.31
N PRO A 396 19.46 3.70 -16.77
CA PRO A 396 19.79 2.28 -16.77
C PRO A 396 18.65 1.48 -16.12
N LEU A 397 18.27 0.35 -16.76
CA LEU A 397 17.05 -0.41 -16.42
C LEU A 397 16.98 -0.86 -14.95
N GLN A 398 18.12 -1.19 -14.34
CA GLN A 398 18.15 -1.57 -12.92
C GLN A 398 17.68 -0.43 -11.99
N PHE A 399 18.05 0.81 -12.30
CA PHE A 399 17.61 1.97 -11.53
C PHE A 399 16.16 2.35 -11.81
N ALA A 400 15.72 2.18 -13.06
CA ALA A 400 14.32 2.41 -13.41
C ALA A 400 13.36 1.52 -12.62
N VAL A 401 13.71 0.26 -12.44
CA VAL A 401 12.91 -0.68 -11.66
C VAL A 401 12.93 -0.34 -10.19
N LEU A 402 14.11 -0.12 -9.63
CA LEU A 402 14.25 0.23 -8.21
C LEU A 402 13.50 1.53 -7.89
N SER A 403 13.57 2.54 -8.78
CA SER A 403 12.81 3.79 -8.62
C SER A 403 11.30 3.57 -8.65
N GLY A 404 10.81 2.69 -9.55
CA GLY A 404 9.40 2.32 -9.60
C GLY A 404 8.92 1.65 -8.31
N ILE A 405 9.71 0.70 -7.79
CA ILE A 405 9.41 0.03 -6.51
C ILE A 405 9.41 1.02 -5.35
N LEU A 406 10.44 1.87 -5.25
CA LEU A 406 10.52 2.90 -4.21
C LEU A 406 9.37 3.90 -4.30
N MET A 407 8.98 4.30 -5.50
CA MET A 407 7.85 5.20 -5.70
C MET A 407 6.52 4.55 -5.32
N SER A 408 6.32 3.28 -5.65
CA SER A 408 5.13 2.52 -5.26
C SER A 408 5.01 2.42 -3.73
N LEU A 409 6.11 2.09 -3.07
CA LEU A 409 6.17 2.03 -1.60
C LEU A 409 5.95 3.41 -0.98
N GLY A 410 6.63 4.45 -1.51
CA GLY A 410 6.46 5.83 -1.04
C GLY A 410 5.02 6.33 -1.21
N TYR A 411 4.39 6.06 -2.34
CA TYR A 411 2.99 6.40 -2.56
C TYR A 411 2.05 5.67 -1.57
N TYR A 412 2.29 4.39 -1.32
CA TYR A 412 1.54 3.64 -0.32
C TYR A 412 1.70 4.24 1.08
N LEU A 413 2.93 4.56 1.49
CA LEU A 413 3.20 5.20 2.78
C LEU A 413 2.52 6.56 2.89
N LEU A 414 2.61 7.42 1.86
CA LEU A 414 1.93 8.71 1.84
C LEU A 414 0.42 8.57 1.96
N LYS A 415 -0.17 7.62 1.26
CA LYS A 415 -1.62 7.37 1.30
C LYS A 415 -2.09 6.89 2.68
N THR A 416 -1.31 6.04 3.34
CA THR A 416 -1.64 5.53 4.68
C THR A 416 -1.33 6.55 5.78
N SER A 417 -0.41 7.50 5.53
CA SER A 417 -0.06 8.58 6.46
C SER A 417 -1.10 9.71 6.55
N MET A 418 -2.15 9.65 5.75
CA MET A 418 -3.24 10.62 5.77
C MET A 418 -4.56 9.95 6.17
N PRO A 419 -4.73 9.52 7.43
CA PRO A 419 -6.00 9.01 7.91
C PRO A 419 -7.06 10.10 7.82
N GLN A 420 -8.29 9.68 7.56
CA GLN A 420 -9.38 10.65 7.51
C GLN A 420 -9.86 10.97 8.93
N VAL A 421 -9.82 12.24 9.29
CA VAL A 421 -10.36 12.77 10.54
C VAL A 421 -11.64 13.53 10.20
N ARG A 422 -12.77 13.06 10.70
CA ARG A 422 -14.09 13.58 10.31
C ARG A 422 -14.93 13.91 11.53
N SER A 423 -15.51 15.11 11.56
CA SER A 423 -16.58 15.42 12.48
C SER A 423 -17.83 14.63 12.08
N VAL A 424 -18.41 13.91 13.01
CA VAL A 424 -19.59 13.07 12.78
C VAL A 424 -20.74 13.48 13.67
N VAL A 425 -21.95 13.28 13.16
CA VAL A 425 -23.21 13.59 13.85
C VAL A 425 -24.12 12.34 13.81
N PRO A 426 -25.07 12.21 14.74
CA PRO A 426 -26.04 11.12 14.67
C PRO A 426 -26.93 11.21 13.43
N ASP A 427 -27.40 10.08 12.92
CA ASP A 427 -28.43 9.99 11.91
C ASP A 427 -29.80 10.49 12.47
N GLU A 428 -30.85 10.49 11.64
CA GLU A 428 -32.19 10.93 12.04
C GLU A 428 -32.83 10.04 13.12
N HIS A 429 -32.38 8.80 13.23
CA HIS A 429 -32.90 7.83 14.18
C HIS A 429 -32.00 7.63 15.41
N PHE A 430 -30.89 8.40 15.51
CA PHE A 430 -29.89 8.33 16.58
C PHE A 430 -29.27 6.92 16.76
N ARG A 431 -29.17 6.15 15.64
CA ARG A 431 -28.62 4.78 15.67
C ARG A 431 -27.20 4.72 15.13
N HIS A 432 -26.89 5.60 14.15
CA HIS A 432 -25.59 5.56 13.47
C HIS A 432 -24.95 6.94 13.43
N TRP A 433 -23.64 6.96 13.46
CA TRP A 433 -22.85 8.16 13.26
C TRP A 433 -22.57 8.34 11.78
N ILE A 434 -22.88 9.51 11.25
CA ILE A 434 -22.73 9.83 9.84
C ILE A 434 -21.86 11.08 9.66
N PHE A 435 -21.08 11.07 8.57
CA PHE A 435 -20.38 12.26 8.13
C PHE A 435 -21.31 13.08 7.25
N GLN A 436 -21.83 14.17 7.78
CA GLN A 436 -22.72 15.07 7.03
C GLN A 436 -22.39 16.52 7.36
N PRO A 437 -21.52 17.18 6.56
CA PRO A 437 -21.04 18.55 6.82
C PRO A 437 -22.13 19.61 6.88
N SER A 438 -23.30 19.35 6.26
CA SER A 438 -24.43 20.26 6.24
C SER A 438 -25.28 20.21 7.52
N LYS A 439 -25.13 19.18 8.35
CA LYS A 439 -25.86 19.11 9.62
C LYS A 439 -25.18 19.99 10.67
N PRO A 440 -25.99 20.67 11.51
CA PRO A 440 -25.45 21.42 12.61
C PRO A 440 -24.76 20.51 13.62
N VAL A 441 -23.68 20.99 14.22
CA VAL A 441 -22.90 20.29 15.25
C VAL A 441 -23.24 20.81 16.64
N CYS A 442 -23.00 20.00 17.67
CA CYS A 442 -23.22 20.44 19.04
C CYS A 442 -22.25 21.58 19.40
N PRO A 443 -22.72 22.66 20.04
CA PRO A 443 -21.85 23.78 20.39
C PRO A 443 -20.84 23.46 21.50
N GLN A 444 -21.03 22.41 22.27
CA GLN A 444 -20.18 22.04 23.40
C GLN A 444 -19.28 20.84 23.13
N LEU A 445 -19.78 19.86 22.38
CA LEU A 445 -19.13 18.56 22.16
C LEU A 445 -18.85 18.32 20.66
N GLY A 446 -17.58 18.21 20.32
CA GLY A 446 -17.16 17.69 19.04
C GLY A 446 -17.11 16.16 19.10
N VAL A 447 -17.66 15.48 18.09
CA VAL A 447 -17.50 14.04 17.94
C VAL A 447 -16.72 13.78 16.67
N VAL A 448 -15.59 13.09 16.78
CA VAL A 448 -14.64 12.91 15.69
C VAL A 448 -14.29 11.45 15.52
N ASP A 449 -14.43 10.96 14.29
CA ASP A 449 -13.92 9.65 13.85
C ASP A 449 -12.52 9.80 13.28
N ILE A 450 -11.60 8.93 13.74
CA ILE A 450 -10.29 8.72 13.13
C ILE A 450 -10.37 7.44 12.31
N LEU A 451 -10.25 7.56 10.98
CA LEU A 451 -10.35 6.45 10.03
C LEU A 451 -8.97 6.11 9.48
N GLY A 452 -8.24 5.24 10.16
CA GLY A 452 -6.90 4.78 9.85
C GLY A 452 -6.00 4.74 11.07
N ASP A 453 -4.78 4.24 10.90
CA ASP A 453 -3.84 4.01 11.98
C ASP A 453 -3.15 5.29 12.46
N LEU A 454 -2.77 5.30 13.74
CA LEU A 454 -2.07 6.38 14.42
C LEU A 454 -0.59 6.02 14.63
N TYR A 455 0.24 6.19 13.59
CA TYR A 455 1.67 5.93 13.64
C TYR A 455 2.47 7.18 13.27
N PHE A 456 3.79 7.12 13.35
CA PHE A 456 4.67 8.28 13.13
C PHE A 456 4.37 9.08 11.85
N GLY A 457 3.96 8.41 10.77
CA GLY A 457 3.60 9.08 9.51
C GLY A 457 2.24 9.79 9.54
N ALA A 458 1.33 9.39 10.42
CA ALA A 458 -0.05 9.89 10.51
C ALA A 458 -0.26 10.89 11.66
N ALA A 459 0.58 10.85 12.68
CA ALA A 459 0.41 11.57 13.94
C ALA A 459 0.21 13.08 13.75
N SER A 460 1.12 13.73 13.02
CA SER A 460 1.04 15.18 12.77
C SER A 460 -0.19 15.58 11.97
N HIS A 461 -0.59 14.75 10.99
CA HIS A 461 -1.77 15.01 10.19
C HIS A 461 -3.07 14.95 11.03
N VAL A 462 -3.18 13.95 11.92
CA VAL A 462 -4.34 13.83 12.83
C VAL A 462 -4.40 15.01 13.79
N GLU A 463 -3.27 15.40 14.38
CA GLU A 463 -3.20 16.57 15.27
C GLU A 463 -3.64 17.85 14.54
N GLU A 464 -3.11 18.11 13.33
CA GLU A 464 -3.46 19.27 12.53
C GLU A 464 -4.94 19.30 12.16
N MET A 465 -5.51 18.16 11.74
CA MET A 465 -6.93 18.07 11.40
C MET A 465 -7.84 18.29 12.60
N VAL A 466 -7.52 17.72 13.77
CA VAL A 466 -8.29 17.97 15.00
C VAL A 466 -8.19 19.43 15.42
N ARG A 467 -7.01 20.03 15.31
CA ARG A 467 -6.79 21.46 15.59
C ARG A 467 -7.60 22.35 14.64
N ALA A 468 -7.65 21.99 13.36
CA ALA A 468 -8.48 22.70 12.36
C ALA A 468 -9.98 22.59 12.66
N LEU A 469 -10.47 21.40 13.03
CA LEU A 469 -11.87 21.20 13.44
C LEU A 469 -12.22 22.02 14.69
N GLN A 470 -11.33 22.06 15.65
CA GLN A 470 -11.50 22.84 16.88
C GLN A 470 -11.49 24.36 16.59
N ALA A 471 -10.66 24.81 15.63
CA ALA A 471 -10.66 26.23 15.21
C ALA A 471 -11.94 26.63 14.47
N GLN A 472 -12.57 25.71 13.72
CA GLN A 472 -13.87 25.91 13.08
C GLN A 472 -15.01 26.00 14.09
N HIS A 473 -14.88 25.31 15.25
CA HIS A 473 -15.91 25.26 16.27
C HIS A 473 -15.32 25.65 17.64
N PRO A 474 -14.96 26.93 17.86
CA PRO A 474 -14.24 27.37 19.05
C PRO A 474 -15.04 27.24 20.36
N THR A 475 -16.35 27.10 20.27
CA THR A 475 -17.25 26.89 21.42
C THR A 475 -17.21 25.45 21.94
N GLN A 476 -16.77 24.48 21.11
CA GLN A 476 -16.64 23.08 21.51
C GLN A 476 -15.45 22.90 22.45
N ARG A 477 -15.76 22.76 23.74
CA ARG A 477 -14.76 22.55 24.77
C ARG A 477 -14.44 21.06 25.01
N TYR A 478 -15.34 20.16 24.61
CA TYR A 478 -15.21 18.75 24.80
C TYR A 478 -15.08 18.03 23.47
N LEU A 479 -14.27 16.99 23.46
CA LEU A 479 -14.03 16.16 22.27
C LEU A 479 -14.28 14.70 22.62
N LEU A 480 -15.12 14.02 21.85
CA LEU A 480 -15.27 12.57 21.87
C LEU A 480 -14.56 11.98 20.65
N LEU A 481 -13.42 11.32 20.88
CA LEU A 481 -12.68 10.61 19.84
C LEU A 481 -13.18 9.17 19.72
N ARG A 482 -13.68 8.83 18.54
CA ARG A 482 -14.09 7.47 18.20
C ARG A 482 -12.96 6.78 17.46
N MET A 483 -12.39 5.74 18.09
CA MET A 483 -11.16 5.08 17.64
C MET A 483 -11.39 3.67 17.09
N GLN A 484 -12.61 3.36 16.65
CA GLN A 484 -12.98 2.04 16.13
C GLN A 484 -12.16 1.56 14.94
N SER A 485 -11.64 2.49 14.13
CA SER A 485 -10.86 2.22 12.91
C SER A 485 -9.36 2.42 13.11
N VAL A 486 -8.91 2.61 14.35
CA VAL A 486 -7.50 2.69 14.71
C VAL A 486 -7.05 1.31 15.20
N ASP A 487 -6.46 0.52 14.30
CA ASP A 487 -5.99 -0.83 14.63
C ASP A 487 -4.58 -0.80 15.23
N HIS A 488 -3.76 0.16 14.80
CA HIS A 488 -2.38 0.32 15.26
C HIS A 488 -2.12 1.75 15.71
N CYS A 489 -1.37 1.86 16.82
CA CYS A 489 -0.85 3.11 17.35
C CYS A 489 0.60 2.88 17.77
N ASP A 490 1.46 3.87 17.55
CA ASP A 490 2.84 3.88 18.06
C ASP A 490 3.05 5.05 19.05
N ILE A 491 4.27 5.22 19.51
CA ILE A 491 4.61 6.31 20.46
C ILE A 491 4.31 7.69 19.89
N SER A 492 4.52 7.89 18.58
CA SER A 492 4.20 9.16 17.92
C SER A 492 2.70 9.43 17.90
N GLY A 493 1.89 8.38 17.73
CA GLY A 493 0.45 8.46 17.86
C GLY A 493 0.00 8.84 19.29
N ILE A 494 0.65 8.30 20.32
CA ILE A 494 0.39 8.70 21.71
C ILE A 494 0.72 10.19 21.92
N HIS A 495 1.88 10.68 21.42
CA HIS A 495 2.24 12.09 21.53
C HIS A 495 1.23 13.01 20.83
N ALA A 496 0.68 12.59 19.68
CA ALA A 496 -0.38 13.35 19.02
C ALA A 496 -1.66 13.42 19.88
N LEU A 497 -2.04 12.32 20.52
CA LEU A 497 -3.19 12.29 21.44
C LEU A 497 -2.94 13.15 22.69
N GLU A 498 -1.71 13.18 23.23
CA GLU A 498 -1.31 14.06 24.32
C GLU A 498 -1.41 15.54 23.92
N SER A 499 -0.96 15.89 22.70
CA SER A 499 -1.08 17.24 22.16
C SER A 499 -2.56 17.66 22.01
N ILE A 500 -3.40 16.75 21.50
CA ILE A 500 -4.85 16.99 21.38
C ILE A 500 -5.49 17.18 22.76
N LEU A 501 -5.15 16.33 23.74
CA LEU A 501 -5.62 16.43 25.11
C LEU A 501 -5.25 17.79 25.72
N ARG A 502 -4.00 18.21 25.58
CA ARG A 502 -3.51 19.51 26.06
C ARG A 502 -4.26 20.67 25.41
N LEU A 503 -4.48 20.61 24.08
CA LEU A 503 -5.22 21.64 23.35
C LEU A 503 -6.62 21.90 23.91
N TYR A 504 -7.34 20.84 24.31
CA TYR A 504 -8.68 20.95 24.88
C TYR A 504 -8.65 21.36 26.38
N ARG A 505 -7.70 20.84 27.16
CA ARG A 505 -7.55 21.17 28.59
C ARG A 505 -7.13 22.63 28.80
N GLU A 506 -6.25 23.18 27.97
CA GLU A 506 -5.88 24.61 28.02
C GLU A 506 -7.07 25.55 27.82
N ARG A 507 -8.16 25.09 27.21
CA ARG A 507 -9.40 25.84 27.01
C ARG A 507 -10.49 25.53 28.06
N GLY A 508 -10.13 24.81 29.11
CA GLY A 508 -11.06 24.43 30.16
C GLY A 508 -12.05 23.33 29.75
N GLY A 509 -11.69 22.53 28.78
CA GLY A 509 -12.42 21.35 28.33
C GLY A 509 -11.66 20.05 28.59
N ASP A 510 -12.02 18.97 27.91
CA ASP A 510 -11.33 17.68 27.99
C ASP A 510 -11.62 16.79 26.77
N VAL A 511 -10.91 15.67 26.68
CA VAL A 511 -11.03 14.68 25.60
C VAL A 511 -11.47 13.34 26.17
N TYR A 512 -12.45 12.74 25.53
CA TYR A 512 -13.00 11.44 25.86
C TYR A 512 -12.79 10.47 24.70
N PHE A 513 -12.68 9.19 25.02
CA PHE A 513 -12.38 8.14 24.06
C PHE A 513 -13.47 7.08 24.06
N THR A 514 -13.86 6.62 22.88
CA THR A 514 -14.76 5.48 22.75
C THR A 514 -14.28 4.52 21.68
N ARG A 515 -14.65 3.24 21.81
CA ARG A 515 -14.26 2.15 20.90
C ARG A 515 -12.75 2.02 20.68
N VAL A 516 -11.95 2.26 21.72
CA VAL A 516 -10.51 2.05 21.63
C VAL A 516 -10.23 0.55 21.53
N ARG A 517 -9.52 0.14 20.48
CA ARG A 517 -9.17 -1.27 20.23
C ARG A 517 -8.15 -1.77 21.26
N GLU A 518 -8.23 -3.05 21.62
CA GLU A 518 -7.39 -3.67 22.65
C GLU A 518 -5.87 -3.45 22.45
N PRO A 519 -5.29 -3.58 21.22
CA PRO A 519 -3.86 -3.30 21.04
C PRO A 519 -3.49 -1.85 21.35
N VAL A 520 -4.33 -0.90 20.97
CA VAL A 520 -4.13 0.53 21.22
C VAL A 520 -4.29 0.84 22.70
N LEU A 521 -5.32 0.30 23.34
CA LEU A 521 -5.55 0.45 24.79
C LEU A 521 -4.39 -0.09 25.62
N LYS A 522 -3.81 -1.24 25.20
CA LYS A 522 -2.63 -1.82 25.85
C LYS A 522 -1.43 -0.87 25.77
N LEU A 523 -1.22 -0.24 24.62
CA LEU A 523 -0.16 0.76 24.44
C LEU A 523 -0.42 1.99 25.32
N MET A 524 -1.64 2.53 25.32
CA MET A 524 -2.03 3.67 26.19
C MET A 524 -1.77 3.38 27.68
N LYS A 525 -2.05 2.16 28.12
CA LYS A 525 -1.77 1.72 29.51
C LYS A 525 -0.27 1.60 29.80
N SER A 526 0.51 1.09 28.84
CA SER A 526 1.96 0.90 29.01
C SER A 526 2.75 2.22 28.98
N THR A 527 2.22 3.25 28.31
CA THR A 527 2.84 4.58 28.20
C THR A 527 2.38 5.58 29.27
N ALA A 528 1.63 5.13 30.25
CA ALA A 528 0.99 5.96 31.26
C ALA A 528 -0.11 6.93 30.74
N PHE A 529 -0.28 7.09 29.45
CA PHE A 529 -1.30 7.97 28.84
C PHE A 529 -2.71 7.70 29.39
N TYR A 530 -3.07 6.41 29.54
CA TYR A 530 -4.36 6.01 30.11
C TYR A 530 -4.58 6.56 31.53
N ARG A 531 -3.53 6.57 32.36
CA ARG A 531 -3.58 7.09 33.74
C ARG A 531 -3.66 8.61 33.71
N ASP A 532 -2.93 9.29 32.82
CA ASP A 532 -2.85 10.76 32.77
C ASP A 532 -4.13 11.38 32.20
N VAL A 533 -4.84 10.64 31.38
CA VAL A 533 -6.20 10.97 30.89
C VAL A 533 -7.24 10.76 32.00
N GLY A 534 -7.20 9.62 32.65
CA GLY A 534 -8.19 9.13 33.61
C GLY A 534 -9.04 8.00 33.04
N ALA A 535 -9.32 6.99 33.84
CA ALA A 535 -10.09 5.81 33.42
C ALA A 535 -11.55 6.15 33.06
N ASP A 536 -12.11 7.18 33.65
CA ASP A 536 -13.46 7.72 33.45
C ASP A 536 -13.65 8.42 32.10
N HIS A 537 -12.55 8.69 31.39
CA HIS A 537 -12.58 9.27 30.03
C HIS A 537 -12.67 8.21 28.93
N PHE A 538 -12.60 6.93 29.27
CA PHE A 538 -12.75 5.82 28.31
C PHE A 538 -14.16 5.23 28.43
N LEU A 539 -15.04 5.69 27.53
CA LEU A 539 -16.47 5.46 27.61
C LEU A 539 -16.90 4.29 26.70
N GLY A 540 -17.96 3.58 27.12
CA GLY A 540 -18.69 2.65 26.26
C GLY A 540 -19.33 3.40 25.08
N GLU A 541 -19.59 2.70 23.96
CA GLU A 541 -20.15 3.38 22.79
C GLU A 541 -21.60 3.80 23.00
N ASP A 542 -22.41 2.90 23.55
CA ASP A 542 -23.85 3.09 23.67
C ASP A 542 -24.20 4.19 24.68
N ASP A 543 -23.36 4.39 25.69
CA ASP A 543 -23.59 5.29 26.81
C ASP A 543 -22.72 6.56 26.77
N ALA A 544 -21.80 6.66 25.77
CA ALA A 544 -20.81 7.75 25.78
C ALA A 544 -21.45 9.15 25.75
N VAL A 545 -22.41 9.37 24.86
CA VAL A 545 -23.08 10.68 24.75
C VAL A 545 -23.99 10.91 25.94
N GLU A 546 -24.71 9.89 26.40
CA GLU A 546 -25.56 9.96 27.58
C GLU A 546 -24.74 10.33 28.82
N HIS A 547 -23.59 9.66 29.03
CA HIS A 547 -22.68 9.97 30.13
C HIS A 547 -22.18 11.42 30.05
N LEU A 548 -21.70 11.86 28.87
CA LEU A 548 -21.21 13.21 28.69
C LEU A 548 -22.32 14.25 28.87
N PHE A 549 -23.52 13.97 28.42
CA PHE A 549 -24.65 14.88 28.53
C PHE A 549 -25.05 15.11 30.01
N TYR A 550 -25.10 14.06 30.79
CA TYR A 550 -25.54 14.18 32.19
C TYR A 550 -24.43 14.60 33.16
N HIS A 551 -23.16 14.35 32.87
CA HIS A 551 -22.07 14.57 33.83
C HIS A 551 -21.10 15.69 33.43
N VAL A 552 -21.01 16.03 32.12
CA VAL A 552 -19.96 16.93 31.60
C VAL A 552 -20.54 18.15 30.90
N LEU A 553 -21.55 17.98 30.06
CA LEU A 553 -22.13 19.09 29.29
C LEU A 553 -23.03 19.94 30.18
N ASP A 554 -23.13 21.25 29.84
CA ASP A 554 -24.03 22.15 30.51
C ASP A 554 -25.40 22.19 29.78
N PRO A 555 -26.46 21.63 30.35
CA PRO A 555 -27.78 21.64 29.73
C PRO A 555 -28.31 23.07 29.51
N ALA A 556 -27.88 24.07 30.26
CA ALA A 556 -28.29 25.44 30.07
C ALA A 556 -27.88 26.01 28.75
N ILE A 557 -26.69 25.66 28.22
CA ILE A 557 -26.26 26.04 26.88
C ILE A 557 -27.21 25.46 25.83
N CYS A 558 -27.62 24.21 26.00
CA CYS A 558 -28.56 23.56 25.10
C CYS A 558 -29.99 24.13 25.21
N ILE A 559 -30.39 24.65 26.38
CA ILE A 559 -31.73 25.19 26.60
C ILE A 559 -31.81 26.63 26.13
N TYR A 560 -30.85 27.48 26.46
CA TYR A 560 -30.95 28.94 26.37
C TYR A 560 -30.04 29.56 25.30
N GLU A 561 -28.92 28.90 24.92
CA GLU A 561 -27.92 29.50 24.03
C GLU A 561 -27.92 28.86 22.62
N SER A 562 -28.50 27.69 22.45
CA SER A 562 -28.45 26.99 21.19
C SER A 562 -29.79 26.41 20.78
N ASP A 563 -30.22 26.74 19.57
CA ASP A 563 -31.40 26.11 18.93
C ASP A 563 -31.07 24.69 18.39
N VAL A 564 -29.78 24.33 18.40
CA VAL A 564 -29.30 23.08 17.83
C VAL A 564 -29.46 21.94 18.81
N ARG A 565 -30.17 20.89 18.41
CA ARG A 565 -30.43 19.66 19.17
C ARG A 565 -29.83 18.47 18.41
N VAL A 566 -28.55 18.20 18.63
CA VAL A 566 -27.82 17.19 17.84
C VAL A 566 -28.04 15.77 18.36
N PHE A 567 -28.06 15.59 19.69
CA PHE A 567 -28.12 14.30 20.34
C PHE A 567 -29.54 13.96 20.79
N ARG A 568 -29.81 12.65 20.98
CA ARG A 568 -31.08 12.14 21.46
C ARG A 568 -31.45 12.76 22.82
N GLU A 569 -30.49 12.91 23.70
CA GLU A 569 -30.60 13.44 25.06
C GLU A 569 -31.06 14.91 25.06
N CYS A 570 -30.71 15.65 24.00
CA CYS A 570 -31.11 17.05 23.86
C CYS A 570 -32.57 17.23 23.39
N GLN A 571 -33.20 16.20 22.80
CA GLN A 571 -34.51 16.36 22.14
C GLN A 571 -35.63 16.73 23.12
N ASN A 572 -35.56 16.23 24.34
CA ASN A 572 -36.58 16.44 25.37
C ASN A 572 -36.31 17.66 26.26
N LEU A 573 -35.25 18.46 25.98
CA LEU A 573 -34.99 19.67 26.74
C LEU A 573 -36.06 20.72 26.48
N PRO A 574 -36.49 21.52 27.51
CA PRO A 574 -37.44 22.58 27.33
C PRO A 574 -36.94 23.61 26.29
N ARG A 575 -37.86 24.22 25.53
CA ARG A 575 -37.59 25.37 24.66
C ARG A 575 -38.20 26.59 25.32
N PRO A 576 -37.41 27.61 25.69
CA PRO A 576 -37.94 28.83 26.24
C PRO A 576 -38.72 29.61 25.14
N GLU A 577 -39.85 30.17 25.50
CA GLU A 577 -40.67 31.00 24.57
C GLU A 577 -39.98 32.30 24.19
N TYR A 578 -38.93 32.72 24.89
CA TYR A 578 -38.21 33.97 24.68
C TYR A 578 -36.69 33.72 24.57
N SER A 579 -36.02 34.28 23.56
CA SER A 579 -34.56 34.36 23.50
C SER A 579 -34.08 35.50 24.42
N VAL A 580 -33.51 35.17 25.52
CA VAL A 580 -32.79 36.12 26.38
C VAL A 580 -31.33 36.19 25.89
N PRO A 581 -30.74 37.38 25.66
CA PRO A 581 -29.32 37.51 25.34
C PRO A 581 -28.50 36.91 26.53
N ILE A 582 -27.78 35.85 26.27
CA ILE A 582 -27.04 35.16 27.32
C ILE A 582 -25.60 35.64 27.30
N VAL A 583 -25.15 36.16 28.43
CA VAL A 583 -23.76 36.52 28.67
C VAL A 583 -22.98 35.27 29.02
N LEU A 584 -21.96 34.96 28.22
CA LEU A 584 -21.07 33.83 28.52
C LEU A 584 -20.33 34.06 29.84
N HIS A 585 -20.04 33.02 30.59
CA HIS A 585 -19.26 33.10 31.84
C HIS A 585 -17.93 33.85 31.66
N THR A 586 -17.32 33.75 30.49
CA THR A 586 -16.09 34.45 30.07
C THR A 586 -16.23 35.95 29.96
N ASP A 587 -17.45 36.43 29.80
CA ASP A 587 -17.76 37.85 29.53
C ASP A 587 -18.14 38.59 30.84
N ILE A 588 -18.20 37.89 31.97
CA ILE A 588 -18.49 38.51 33.28
C ILE A 588 -17.17 39.14 33.79
N PRO A 589 -17.17 40.45 34.09
CA PRO A 589 -15.97 41.12 34.57
C PRO A 589 -15.34 40.49 35.79
N ALA A 590 -14.02 40.30 35.75
CA ALA A 590 -13.26 39.81 36.91
C ALA A 590 -13.46 40.72 38.10
N GLY A 591 -13.95 40.16 39.23
CA GLY A 591 -14.26 40.92 40.45
C GLY A 591 -15.76 41.15 40.71
N MET A 592 -16.64 40.84 39.74
CA MET A 592 -18.10 40.93 39.95
C MET A 592 -18.69 39.71 40.64
N LEU A 593 -17.92 38.60 40.68
CA LEU A 593 -18.34 37.35 41.32
C LEU A 593 -17.66 37.20 42.67
N THR A 594 -18.42 37.31 43.75
CA THR A 594 -17.97 36.94 45.09
C THR A 594 -18.16 35.45 45.28
N GLU A 595 -17.06 34.69 45.29
CA GLU A 595 -17.10 33.24 45.52
C GLU A 595 -17.05 32.87 46.98
N ILE A 596 -17.85 31.88 47.40
CA ILE A 596 -17.82 31.31 48.73
C ILE A 596 -17.51 29.83 48.69
N GLU A 597 -16.53 29.38 49.47
CA GLU A 597 -16.18 27.96 49.60
C GLU A 597 -17.30 27.16 50.27
N PRO A 598 -17.54 25.88 49.89
CA PRO A 598 -18.62 25.07 50.45
C PRO A 598 -18.65 25.01 51.97
N ARG A 599 -17.50 24.78 52.60
CA ARG A 599 -17.39 24.75 54.08
C ARG A 599 -17.65 26.11 54.73
N ALA A 600 -17.26 27.19 54.08
CA ALA A 600 -17.52 28.52 54.57
C ALA A 600 -19.02 28.86 54.50
N LEU A 601 -19.70 28.47 53.42
CA LEU A 601 -21.16 28.59 53.31
C LEU A 601 -21.86 27.74 54.38
N TRP A 602 -21.46 26.47 54.55
CA TRP A 602 -22.00 25.58 55.56
C TRP A 602 -21.95 26.18 56.98
N ASN A 603 -20.85 26.83 57.35
CA ASN A 603 -20.70 27.48 58.65
C ASN A 603 -21.62 28.69 58.76
N ARG A 604 -21.71 29.55 57.71
CA ARG A 604 -22.58 30.74 57.70
C ARG A 604 -24.08 30.42 57.72
N LEU A 605 -24.51 29.28 57.22
CA LEU A 605 -25.91 28.85 57.27
C LEU A 605 -26.39 28.55 58.72
N ARG A 606 -25.48 28.43 59.68
CA ARG A 606 -25.77 28.18 61.12
C ARG A 606 -25.77 29.44 61.94
N GLU A 607 -25.46 30.62 61.35
CA GLU A 607 -25.45 31.91 62.05
C GLU A 607 -26.85 32.56 62.05
N GLN A 608 -27.09 33.50 62.98
CA GLN A 608 -28.35 34.23 63.00
C GLN A 608 -28.62 35.07 61.75
N SER A 609 -27.58 35.46 61.03
CA SER A 609 -27.66 36.23 59.77
C SER A 609 -27.36 35.33 58.52
N ALA A 610 -27.90 34.13 58.54
CA ALA A 610 -27.66 33.18 57.44
C ALA A 610 -27.98 33.77 56.05
N PRO A 611 -27.13 33.55 55.01
CA PRO A 611 -27.40 33.97 53.64
C PRO A 611 -28.62 33.24 53.06
N ILE A 612 -29.27 33.85 52.07
CA ILE A 612 -30.31 33.18 51.31
C ILE A 612 -29.60 32.37 50.25
N VAL A 613 -29.84 31.06 50.18
CA VAL A 613 -29.33 30.22 49.13
C VAL A 613 -30.40 30.03 48.05
N VAL A 614 -30.05 30.35 46.83
CA VAL A 614 -30.91 30.15 45.66
C VAL A 614 -30.26 29.13 44.74
N ASP A 615 -30.87 27.96 44.61
CA ASP A 615 -30.46 26.94 43.69
C ASP A 615 -31.09 27.17 42.30
N VAL A 616 -30.26 27.48 41.33
CA VAL A 616 -30.71 27.81 39.96
C VAL A 616 -30.75 26.60 39.03
N ARG A 617 -30.70 25.40 39.59
CA ARG A 617 -30.87 24.15 38.87
C ARG A 617 -32.34 23.90 38.53
N GLU A 618 -32.54 23.01 37.53
CA GLU A 618 -33.89 22.54 37.21
C GLU A 618 -34.52 21.79 38.42
N PRO A 619 -35.86 21.85 38.60
CA PRO A 619 -36.51 21.21 39.75
C PRO A 619 -36.20 19.73 39.94
N ARG A 620 -35.99 19.01 38.84
CA ARG A 620 -35.60 17.59 38.89
C ARG A 620 -34.17 17.37 39.43
N GLU A 621 -33.25 18.32 39.21
CA GLU A 621 -31.89 18.29 39.77
C GLU A 621 -31.92 18.63 41.24
N PHE A 622 -32.75 19.61 41.61
CA PHE A 622 -32.95 20.04 43.00
C PHE A 622 -33.50 18.92 43.88
N MET A 623 -34.54 18.23 43.41
CA MET A 623 -35.15 17.11 44.14
C MET A 623 -34.21 15.93 44.43
N ARG A 624 -33.13 15.76 43.66
CA ARG A 624 -32.16 14.69 43.86
C ARG A 624 -31.20 14.94 45.02
N GLY A 625 -31.05 16.18 45.42
CA GLY A 625 -30.19 16.61 46.53
C GLY A 625 -29.88 18.10 46.43
N HIS A 626 -30.07 18.86 47.48
CA HIS A 626 -29.86 20.30 47.53
C HIS A 626 -29.35 20.76 48.88
N ILE A 627 -28.86 21.99 48.98
CA ILE A 627 -28.48 22.61 50.21
C ILE A 627 -29.72 22.85 51.07
N ALA A 628 -29.71 22.40 52.31
CA ALA A 628 -30.84 22.59 53.23
C ALA A 628 -31.25 24.07 53.29
N GLN A 629 -32.56 24.34 53.22
CA GLN A 629 -33.17 25.69 53.19
C GLN A 629 -32.89 26.48 51.87
N ALA A 630 -32.30 25.89 50.85
CA ALA A 630 -32.17 26.55 49.58
C ALA A 630 -33.53 26.69 48.87
N GLN A 631 -33.73 27.81 48.20
CA GLN A 631 -34.91 28.07 47.40
C GLN A 631 -34.59 27.66 45.97
N ASN A 632 -35.39 26.78 45.35
CA ASN A 632 -35.21 26.45 43.95
C ASN A 632 -35.88 27.51 43.09
N ILE A 633 -35.09 28.30 42.37
CA ILE A 633 -35.50 29.23 41.37
C ILE A 633 -34.72 28.94 40.09
N PRO A 634 -35.25 28.13 39.20
CA PRO A 634 -34.56 27.79 37.94
C PRO A 634 -34.01 28.99 37.22
N LEU A 635 -32.84 28.89 36.62
CA LEU A 635 -32.16 30.00 35.93
C LEU A 635 -33.12 30.75 34.95
N ASN A 636 -33.98 30.02 34.23
CA ASN A 636 -34.95 30.58 33.34
C ASN A 636 -35.96 31.50 34.04
N GLU A 637 -36.49 31.05 35.17
CA GLU A 637 -37.44 31.81 35.99
C GLU A 637 -36.78 33.06 36.57
N LEU A 638 -35.52 32.94 37.03
CA LEU A 638 -34.73 34.05 37.53
C LEU A 638 -34.43 35.11 36.45
N LEU A 639 -34.23 34.70 35.21
CA LEU A 639 -33.96 35.61 34.10
C LEU A 639 -35.21 36.29 33.53
N THR A 640 -36.40 35.68 33.68
CA THR A 640 -37.64 36.14 33.03
C THR A 640 -38.60 36.88 33.95
N ARG A 641 -38.46 36.72 35.26
CA ARG A 641 -39.35 37.33 36.28
C ARG A 641 -38.60 38.21 37.25
N PRO A 642 -39.12 39.38 37.61
CA PRO A 642 -38.57 40.18 38.70
C PRO A 642 -38.71 39.38 40.02
N LEU A 643 -37.61 39.26 40.76
CA LEU A 643 -37.57 38.53 41.98
C LEU A 643 -37.93 39.43 43.19
N THR A 644 -38.62 38.88 44.16
CA THR A 644 -38.95 39.56 45.42
C THR A 644 -38.04 39.06 46.56
N LEU A 645 -36.71 39.06 46.30
CA LEU A 645 -35.73 38.71 47.34
C LEU A 645 -35.34 39.96 48.15
N PRO A 646 -34.97 39.81 49.44
CA PRO A 646 -34.50 40.91 50.25
C PRO A 646 -33.18 41.49 49.74
N HIS A 647 -33.08 42.81 49.51
CA HIS A 647 -31.89 43.47 48.99
C HIS A 647 -30.80 43.67 50.07
N ASP A 648 -31.15 43.54 51.36
CA ASP A 648 -30.28 43.74 52.50
C ASP A 648 -29.54 42.50 52.98
N ARG A 649 -29.92 41.31 52.45
CA ARG A 649 -29.30 40.02 52.80
C ARG A 649 -28.35 39.51 51.69
N LEU A 650 -27.34 38.79 52.13
CA LEU A 650 -26.43 38.10 51.18
C LEU A 650 -27.20 36.97 50.50
N ILE A 651 -27.17 36.96 49.19
CA ILE A 651 -27.79 35.93 48.33
C ILE A 651 -26.65 35.10 47.75
N ILE A 652 -26.64 33.77 48.00
CA ILE A 652 -25.67 32.84 47.43
C ILE A 652 -26.38 31.97 46.37
N LEU A 653 -25.90 32.02 45.15
CA LEU A 653 -26.44 31.24 44.09
C LEU A 653 -25.66 29.93 43.93
N ALA A 654 -26.39 28.83 43.90
CA ALA A 654 -25.85 27.49 43.72
C ALA A 654 -26.34 26.90 42.39
N CYS A 655 -25.48 26.20 41.69
CA CYS A 655 -25.82 25.31 40.57
C CYS A 655 -24.90 24.09 40.62
N ARG A 656 -24.93 23.20 39.62
CA ARG A 656 -24.13 21.98 39.65
C ARG A 656 -22.61 22.24 39.73
N ALA A 657 -22.06 23.15 38.88
CA ALA A 657 -20.62 23.37 38.72
C ALA A 657 -20.21 24.86 38.71
N GLY A 658 -21.01 25.76 39.27
CA GLY A 658 -20.71 27.20 39.39
C GLY A 658 -21.06 28.06 38.15
N ARG A 659 -21.30 27.52 36.97
CA ARG A 659 -21.50 28.28 35.74
C ARG A 659 -22.88 28.97 35.64
N ARG A 660 -23.96 28.23 35.94
CA ARG A 660 -25.34 28.77 35.92
C ARG A 660 -25.52 29.81 37.05
N SER A 661 -24.94 29.58 38.21
CA SER A 661 -24.95 30.52 39.31
C SER A 661 -24.21 31.82 39.00
N ALA A 662 -23.08 31.78 38.30
CA ALA A 662 -22.38 32.98 37.86
C ALA A 662 -23.24 33.87 36.92
N ARG A 663 -23.96 33.26 35.99
CA ARG A 663 -24.91 33.98 35.12
C ARG A 663 -26.10 34.57 35.88
N ALA A 664 -26.62 33.77 36.83
CA ALA A 664 -27.69 34.24 37.69
C ALA A 664 -27.24 35.43 38.56
N THR A 665 -26.00 35.42 39.09
CA THR A 665 -25.41 36.55 39.80
C THR A 665 -25.34 37.79 38.93
N TYR A 666 -24.87 37.68 37.69
CA TYR A 666 -24.79 38.77 36.74
C TYR A 666 -26.19 39.36 36.43
N ALA A 667 -27.18 38.48 36.25
CA ALA A 667 -28.56 38.92 36.02
C ALA A 667 -29.15 39.61 37.22
N LEU A 668 -28.92 39.13 38.45
CA LEU A 668 -29.36 39.80 39.67
C LEU A 668 -28.68 41.14 39.89
N HIS A 669 -27.39 41.26 39.58
CA HIS A 669 -26.69 42.55 39.58
C HIS A 669 -27.38 43.59 38.70
N ASN A 670 -27.76 43.18 37.48
CA ASN A 670 -28.47 44.05 36.54
C ASN A 670 -29.90 44.41 37.01
N GLN A 671 -30.47 43.61 37.92
CA GLN A 671 -31.76 43.89 38.60
C GLN A 671 -31.60 44.68 39.89
N GLY A 672 -30.36 45.11 40.24
CA GLY A 672 -30.09 45.95 41.40
C GLY A 672 -29.71 45.17 42.70
N TYR A 673 -29.51 43.87 42.64
CA TYR A 673 -29.04 43.07 43.77
C TYR A 673 -27.53 43.10 43.85
N ASN A 674 -26.98 43.99 44.67
CA ASN A 674 -25.50 44.17 44.78
C ASN A 674 -24.83 43.23 45.79
N ASN A 675 -25.60 42.54 46.63
CA ASN A 675 -25.05 41.63 47.63
C ASN A 675 -25.28 40.16 47.27
N CYS A 676 -24.70 39.75 46.13
CA CYS A 676 -24.83 38.42 45.57
C CYS A 676 -23.45 37.71 45.45
N GLY A 677 -23.42 36.41 45.67
CA GLY A 677 -22.25 35.57 45.48
C GLY A 677 -22.59 34.21 44.89
N VAL A 678 -21.59 33.45 44.55
CA VAL A 678 -21.73 32.09 43.97
C VAL A 678 -21.07 31.06 44.88
N LEU A 679 -21.68 29.90 44.98
CA LEU A 679 -21.02 28.71 45.55
C LEU A 679 -19.92 28.25 44.63
N LYS A 680 -18.67 28.33 45.09
CA LYS A 680 -17.51 27.93 44.33
C LYS A 680 -17.56 26.42 44.01
N GLY A 681 -17.46 26.07 42.72
CA GLY A 681 -17.58 24.69 42.25
C GLY A 681 -18.99 24.10 42.32
N GLY A 682 -19.99 24.89 42.81
CA GLY A 682 -21.39 24.48 42.84
C GLY A 682 -21.70 23.31 43.78
N MET A 683 -22.78 22.59 43.49
CA MET A 683 -23.21 21.41 44.24
C MET A 683 -22.20 20.27 44.18
N GLN A 684 -21.45 20.17 43.11
CA GLN A 684 -20.42 19.15 43.00
C GLN A 684 -19.32 19.34 44.06
N ALA A 685 -18.85 20.55 44.25
CA ALA A 685 -17.89 20.85 45.30
C ALA A 685 -18.49 20.72 46.72
N TRP A 686 -19.81 20.94 46.86
CA TRP A 686 -20.54 20.67 48.11
C TRP A 686 -20.58 19.18 48.44
N GLU A 687 -20.89 18.33 47.47
CA GLU A 687 -20.88 16.87 47.55
C GLU A 687 -19.46 16.35 47.89
N ASP A 688 -18.43 16.82 47.13
CA ASP A 688 -17.03 16.46 47.35
C ASP A 688 -16.50 16.86 48.75
N ALA A 689 -17.04 17.93 49.34
CA ALA A 689 -16.72 18.34 50.69
C ALA A 689 -17.41 17.48 51.76
N GLY A 690 -18.26 16.53 51.39
CA GLY A 690 -18.98 15.60 52.24
C GLY A 690 -20.04 16.31 53.11
N LEU A 691 -20.64 17.42 52.62
CA LEU A 691 -21.64 18.18 53.34
C LEU A 691 -23.04 17.58 53.10
N LEU A 692 -23.90 17.65 54.16
CA LEU A 692 -25.24 17.08 54.12
C LEU A 692 -26.14 17.81 53.09
N GLU A 693 -26.88 17.04 52.35
CA GLU A 693 -27.91 17.49 51.42
C GLU A 693 -29.29 17.16 51.95
N ALA A 694 -30.26 18.03 51.67
CA ALA A 694 -31.66 17.74 51.81
C ALA A 694 -32.18 17.05 50.58
N VAL A 695 -33.08 16.10 50.71
CA VAL A 695 -33.80 15.41 49.67
C VAL A 695 -35.28 15.59 49.93
N ASP A 696 -35.99 16.21 49.02
CA ASP A 696 -37.44 16.29 49.08
C ASP A 696 -38.03 14.95 48.62
N GLY A 697 -38.72 14.27 49.55
CA GLY A 697 -39.31 12.95 49.34
C GLY A 697 -40.60 12.95 48.51
#